data_b34d94927057068150833688bd16b736
#
_entry.id   b34d94927057068150833688bd16b736
#
_cell.length_a   1.000
_cell.length_b   1.000
_cell.length_c   1.000
_cell.angle_alpha   90.00
_cell.angle_beta   90.00
_cell.angle_gamma   90.00
#
_symmetry.space_group_name_H-M   'P 1'
#
loop_
_entity.id
_entity.type
_entity.pdbx_description
1 polymer ?
#
loop_
_entity_poly.entity_id
_entity_poly.type
_entity_poly.pdbx_seq_one_letter_code
_entity_poly.pdbx_strand_id
1 'polypeptide(L)'
;MNTDSWKRYFHSVSNHFAAMDRVLDAAPGSKVLLLGNEAIARGALEAGVAVATTYPGTPASEIGDALARVAKDAGIYFEYSTNEMVATEFAIGAAASGVRALVSMKHVGLNVAADALITFAYTGTRGGFVLVTADDPSCHSSQNEQDNRYYALLGGIPLLEPSSPQECYQMTKEAFALSEKLELPVILRTTTRVSHVRGHVVVGKIVPGPKKREFVKDPKRFVTVPAVARARHLILLERLQEASKLADESALNRVYKIGARSRSGIITSSAAFNYVMDAAKMLRMSTDVLKLGFSHPLPAHLIVEFLKTHDSVAVVEELEPILETSIRAVAQHQRLKTKILGKADGAFPQAYEFDQAIVASGLVKAFGLKGEIAKTVSVDLQDLPVRPPVLCAGCPHSATYFAVNKATNRKAIFASDIGCYTLGVAPPYSAADLLVCMGSSVGTAGGLAKVNDQPVIAFIGDSTFFHAGIPGLINAVHHGHKFLLMILDNRTTAMTGHQPHPGSDRGPSCCDITSVSIEEVVKGCGVKWLKVVDPYDIKTTTDTVKQALTQNRVSVIIARRECALIAKRDQEGAILKKQYIDQEICKKCRTCVDKFQCPAISSIDKVQTIDDTSCAGCGACAQVCPYKAIKETR
;
A
#
# COMPACT_ATOMS: atom_id res chain seq x y z
N MET A 1 49.81 2.88 12.71
CA MET A 1 49.02 2.02 11.80
C MET A 1 48.13 2.88 10.95
N ASN A 2 48.26 2.83 9.64
CA ASN A 2 47.80 3.80 8.66
C ASN A 2 46.28 3.70 8.44
N THR A 3 45.56 4.83 8.60
CA THR A 3 44.10 4.92 8.43
C THR A 3 43.60 4.44 7.04
N ASP A 4 44.47 4.45 6.03
CA ASP A 4 44.15 3.97 4.67
C ASP A 4 44.11 2.44 4.55
N SER A 5 44.75 1.71 5.46
CA SER A 5 44.68 0.24 5.46
C SER A 5 43.33 -0.26 6.00
N TRP A 6 42.74 0.48 6.96
CA TRP A 6 41.40 0.19 7.50
C TRP A 6 40.30 0.55 6.49
N LYS A 7 40.43 1.65 5.77
CA LYS A 7 39.49 2.01 4.69
C LYS A 7 39.49 0.98 3.56
N ARG A 8 40.67 0.49 3.15
CA ARG A 8 40.78 -0.60 2.16
C ARG A 8 40.25 -1.91 2.68
N TYR A 9 40.47 -2.26 3.95
CA TYR A 9 39.92 -3.47 4.56
C TYR A 9 38.40 -3.40 4.64
N PHE A 10 37.80 -2.28 5.09
CA PHE A 10 36.35 -2.10 5.10
C PHE A 10 35.76 -2.03 3.68
N HIS A 11 36.44 -1.44 2.71
CA HIS A 11 36.02 -1.45 1.30
C HIS A 11 36.12 -2.85 0.67
N SER A 12 37.15 -3.64 1.01
CA SER A 12 37.28 -5.00 0.54
C SER A 12 36.31 -5.95 1.24
N VAL A 13 36.00 -5.73 2.51
CA VAL A 13 35.00 -6.48 3.28
C VAL A 13 33.56 -6.10 2.82
N SER A 14 33.31 -4.83 2.49
CA SER A 14 32.00 -4.44 1.91
C SER A 14 31.80 -4.92 0.48
N ASN A 15 32.87 -5.09 -0.30
CA ASN A 15 32.79 -5.66 -1.65
C ASN A 15 32.81 -7.21 -1.67
N HIS A 16 33.17 -7.88 -0.55
CA HIS A 16 33.07 -9.36 -0.42
C HIS A 16 31.79 -9.81 0.27
N PHE A 17 31.06 -8.91 0.94
CA PHE A 17 29.67 -9.05 1.29
C PHE A 17 28.83 -8.14 0.38
N ALA A 18 28.82 -8.40 -0.93
CA ALA A 18 27.63 -8.17 -1.73
C ALA A 18 26.54 -8.94 -0.96
N ALA A 19 25.69 -8.23 -0.24
CA ALA A 19 24.73 -8.84 0.68
C ALA A 19 23.86 -9.77 -0.14
N MET A 20 24.04 -11.09 0.06
CA MET A 20 23.28 -12.13 -0.61
C MET A 20 21.79 -11.80 -0.51
N ASP A 21 21.15 -11.46 -1.63
CA ASP A 21 19.71 -11.15 -1.61
C ASP A 21 18.96 -12.44 -1.32
N ARG A 22 18.38 -12.54 -0.12
CA ARG A 22 17.70 -13.76 0.35
C ARG A 22 16.56 -14.20 -0.57
N VAL A 23 16.00 -13.26 -1.35
CA VAL A 23 14.95 -13.57 -2.31
C VAL A 23 15.49 -14.26 -3.55
N LEU A 24 16.72 -13.92 -4.00
CA LEU A 24 17.33 -14.48 -5.21
C LEU A 24 18.30 -15.62 -4.91
N ASP A 25 19.22 -15.41 -3.97
CA ASP A 25 20.45 -16.23 -3.84
C ASP A 25 20.28 -17.46 -2.95
N ALA A 26 19.13 -17.62 -2.28
CA ALA A 26 18.92 -18.75 -1.39
C ALA A 26 18.89 -20.08 -2.16
N ALA A 27 19.73 -21.03 -1.74
CA ALA A 27 19.84 -22.33 -2.37
C ALA A 27 18.54 -23.15 -2.25
N PRO A 28 18.17 -23.93 -3.28
CA PRO A 28 17.01 -24.82 -3.21
C PRO A 28 17.08 -25.78 -2.02
N GLY A 29 15.95 -25.92 -1.29
CA GLY A 29 15.84 -26.73 -0.07
C GLY A 29 16.28 -26.00 1.20
N SER A 30 16.89 -24.82 1.10
CA SER A 30 17.25 -24.04 2.28
C SER A 30 16.05 -23.40 2.95
N LYS A 31 16.17 -23.18 4.27
CA LYS A 31 15.17 -22.53 5.10
C LYS A 31 15.58 -21.07 5.32
N VAL A 32 14.82 -20.14 4.77
CA VAL A 32 15.13 -18.71 4.75
C VAL A 32 14.08 -17.93 5.55
N LEU A 33 14.51 -16.90 6.28
CA LEU A 33 13.61 -16.00 6.99
C LEU A 33 13.19 -14.86 6.06
N LEU A 34 11.92 -14.87 5.62
CA LEU A 34 11.35 -13.88 4.70
C LEU A 34 10.14 -13.20 5.32
N LEU A 35 9.86 -11.96 4.89
CA LEU A 35 8.53 -11.34 5.05
C LEU A 35 7.50 -12.06 4.17
N GLY A 36 6.21 -11.96 4.50
CA GLY A 36 5.15 -12.43 3.61
C GLY A 36 5.29 -11.86 2.20
N ASN A 37 5.53 -10.56 2.09
CA ASN A 37 5.75 -9.89 0.79
C ASN A 37 7.01 -10.40 0.05
N GLU A 38 8.12 -10.61 0.74
CA GLU A 38 9.34 -11.21 0.15
C GLU A 38 9.12 -12.66 -0.29
N ALA A 39 8.30 -13.40 0.45
CA ALA A 39 7.94 -14.78 0.13
C ALA A 39 7.08 -14.86 -1.15
N ILE A 40 6.17 -13.90 -1.36
CA ILE A 40 5.42 -13.74 -2.62
C ILE A 40 6.38 -13.49 -3.78
N ALA A 41 7.31 -12.55 -3.63
CA ALA A 41 8.32 -12.25 -4.66
C ALA A 41 9.14 -13.50 -5.01
N ARG A 42 9.61 -14.25 -4.00
CA ARG A 42 10.34 -15.53 -4.22
C ARG A 42 9.47 -16.56 -4.91
N GLY A 43 8.22 -16.73 -4.50
CA GLY A 43 7.27 -17.65 -5.14
C GLY A 43 7.05 -17.31 -6.60
N ALA A 44 6.95 -16.03 -6.95
CA ALA A 44 6.81 -15.57 -8.33
C ALA A 44 8.05 -15.88 -9.19
N LEU A 45 9.25 -15.67 -8.65
CA LEU A 45 10.51 -16.03 -9.34
C LEU A 45 10.59 -17.53 -9.61
N GLU A 46 10.27 -18.36 -8.63
CA GLU A 46 10.27 -19.82 -8.81
C GLU A 46 9.16 -20.31 -9.74
N ALA A 47 8.05 -19.58 -9.80
CA ALA A 47 7.01 -19.83 -10.78
C ALA A 47 7.39 -19.38 -12.19
N GLY A 48 8.56 -18.77 -12.40
CA GLY A 48 9.00 -18.32 -13.71
C GLY A 48 8.25 -17.12 -14.23
N VAL A 49 7.93 -16.15 -13.33
CA VAL A 49 7.38 -14.85 -13.72
C VAL A 49 8.32 -14.16 -14.73
N ALA A 50 7.78 -13.63 -15.79
CA ALA A 50 8.54 -12.88 -16.80
C ALA A 50 8.37 -11.37 -16.65
N VAL A 51 7.20 -10.95 -16.21
CA VAL A 51 6.82 -9.54 -16.05
C VAL A 51 6.23 -9.34 -14.67
N ALA A 52 6.71 -8.31 -13.97
CA ALA A 52 6.12 -7.87 -12.72
C ALA A 52 5.93 -6.34 -12.73
N THR A 53 4.76 -5.89 -12.33
CA THR A 53 4.40 -4.47 -12.30
C THR A 53 3.78 -4.12 -10.95
N THR A 54 3.93 -2.88 -10.50
CA THR A 54 3.36 -2.43 -9.24
C THR A 54 3.12 -0.93 -9.23
N TYR A 55 2.16 -0.48 -8.44
CA TYR A 55 2.18 0.85 -7.86
C TYR A 55 2.37 0.73 -6.35
N PRO A 56 3.33 1.45 -5.75
CA PRO A 56 3.70 1.23 -4.35
C PRO A 56 2.60 1.69 -3.40
N GLY A 57 2.25 0.82 -2.45
CA GLY A 57 1.23 1.09 -1.43
C GLY A 57 1.33 0.09 -0.27
N THR A 58 1.58 0.59 0.95
CA THR A 58 1.63 -0.24 2.16
C THR A 58 0.23 -0.81 2.46
N PRO A 59 0.07 -2.15 2.68
CA PRO A 59 1.11 -3.11 3.06
C PRO A 59 1.68 -3.99 1.93
N ALA A 60 1.60 -3.62 0.64
CA ALA A 60 2.09 -4.43 -0.48
C ALA A 60 3.45 -3.96 -1.05
N SER A 61 4.00 -2.82 -0.62
CA SER A 61 5.17 -2.17 -1.23
C SER A 61 6.38 -3.07 -1.36
N GLU A 62 6.67 -3.88 -0.35
CA GLU A 62 7.89 -4.70 -0.30
C GLU A 62 7.89 -5.84 -1.33
N ILE A 63 6.72 -6.20 -1.93
CA ILE A 63 6.68 -7.15 -3.06
C ILE A 63 7.40 -6.55 -4.26
N GLY A 64 7.02 -5.32 -4.63
CA GLY A 64 7.64 -4.57 -5.71
C GLY A 64 9.11 -4.27 -5.42
N ASP A 65 9.42 -3.81 -4.20
CA ASP A 65 10.79 -3.47 -3.80
C ASP A 65 11.72 -4.70 -3.85
N ALA A 66 11.23 -5.86 -3.43
CA ALA A 66 11.99 -7.11 -3.51
C ALA A 66 12.26 -7.52 -4.97
N LEU A 67 11.24 -7.46 -5.83
CA LEU A 67 11.39 -7.78 -7.26
C LEU A 67 12.27 -6.76 -7.99
N ALA A 68 12.14 -5.46 -7.68
CA ALA A 68 12.96 -4.40 -8.27
C ALA A 68 14.46 -4.61 -8.02
N ARG A 69 14.83 -5.04 -6.80
CA ARG A 69 16.23 -5.30 -6.43
C ARG A 69 16.85 -6.42 -7.27
N VAL A 70 16.07 -7.47 -7.54
CA VAL A 70 16.60 -8.71 -8.18
C VAL A 70 16.24 -8.83 -9.66
N ALA A 71 15.45 -7.93 -10.22
CA ALA A 71 14.88 -8.04 -11.57
C ALA A 71 15.94 -8.28 -12.65
N LYS A 72 17.04 -7.52 -12.60
CA LYS A 72 18.14 -7.62 -13.55
C LYS A 72 18.80 -9.01 -13.51
N ASP A 73 19.16 -9.47 -12.32
CA ASP A 73 19.88 -10.72 -12.11
C ASP A 73 18.96 -11.93 -12.33
N ALA A 74 17.69 -11.83 -11.95
CA ALA A 74 16.67 -12.82 -12.25
C ALA A 74 16.26 -12.82 -13.73
N GLY A 75 16.60 -11.77 -14.47
CA GLY A 75 16.29 -11.62 -15.88
C GLY A 75 14.80 -11.46 -16.18
N ILE A 76 14.05 -10.84 -15.28
CA ILE A 76 12.64 -10.48 -15.45
C ILE A 76 12.50 -8.99 -15.81
N TYR A 77 11.38 -8.65 -16.44
CA TYR A 77 10.99 -7.24 -16.57
C TYR A 77 10.25 -6.79 -15.32
N PHE A 78 10.63 -5.63 -14.78
CA PHE A 78 9.97 -5.02 -13.64
C PHE A 78 9.79 -3.52 -13.85
N GLU A 79 8.61 -3.00 -13.48
CA GLU A 79 8.38 -1.55 -13.45
C GLU A 79 7.53 -1.10 -12.26
N TYR A 80 7.83 0.10 -11.76
CA TYR A 80 6.89 0.91 -10.98
C TYR A 80 6.03 1.69 -11.97
N SER A 81 4.80 1.24 -12.18
CA SER A 81 3.88 1.87 -13.14
C SER A 81 3.34 3.21 -12.61
N THR A 82 2.78 4.01 -13.49
CA THR A 82 2.25 5.33 -13.15
C THR A 82 1.09 5.28 -12.15
N ASN A 83 0.25 4.25 -12.26
CA ASN A 83 -0.82 3.90 -11.32
C ASN A 83 -1.18 2.41 -11.45
N GLU A 84 -2.12 1.95 -10.63
CA GLU A 84 -2.52 0.54 -10.56
C GLU A 84 -3.28 0.07 -11.81
N MET A 85 -4.01 0.96 -12.47
CA MET A 85 -4.68 0.65 -13.75
C MET A 85 -3.64 0.33 -14.81
N VAL A 86 -2.66 1.21 -15.01
CA VAL A 86 -1.57 0.99 -15.99
C VAL A 86 -0.75 -0.24 -15.64
N ALA A 87 -0.45 -0.46 -14.35
CA ALA A 87 0.25 -1.68 -13.88
C ALA A 87 -0.50 -2.95 -14.29
N THR A 88 -1.83 -2.94 -14.10
CA THR A 88 -2.70 -4.08 -14.45
C THR A 88 -2.78 -4.28 -15.94
N GLU A 89 -3.00 -3.22 -16.71
CA GLU A 89 -3.09 -3.26 -18.18
C GLU A 89 -1.79 -3.78 -18.82
N PHE A 90 -0.64 -3.34 -18.32
CA PHE A 90 0.66 -3.82 -18.78
C PHE A 90 0.81 -5.33 -18.54
N ALA A 91 0.49 -5.78 -17.32
CA ALA A 91 0.54 -7.20 -16.96
C ALA A 91 -0.47 -8.04 -17.79
N ILE A 92 -1.66 -7.50 -18.09
CA ILE A 92 -2.65 -8.11 -18.98
C ILE A 92 -2.06 -8.32 -20.38
N GLY A 93 -1.41 -7.31 -20.95
CA GLY A 93 -0.77 -7.42 -22.26
C GLY A 93 0.27 -8.53 -22.32
N ALA A 94 1.09 -8.64 -21.28
CA ALA A 94 2.07 -9.70 -21.12
C ALA A 94 1.42 -11.09 -21.00
N ALA A 95 0.44 -11.24 -20.12
CA ALA A 95 -0.25 -12.52 -19.88
C ALA A 95 -1.09 -12.95 -21.09
N ALA A 96 -1.75 -12.03 -21.80
CA ALA A 96 -2.45 -12.32 -23.04
C ALA A 96 -1.48 -12.82 -24.14
N SER A 97 -0.23 -12.42 -24.11
CA SER A 97 0.84 -12.92 -24.98
C SER A 97 1.40 -14.28 -24.54
N GLY A 98 0.98 -14.84 -23.41
CA GLY A 98 1.33 -16.19 -22.97
C GLY A 98 2.55 -16.28 -22.04
N VAL A 99 2.99 -15.18 -21.43
CA VAL A 99 4.02 -15.20 -20.37
C VAL A 99 3.38 -15.01 -18.99
N ARG A 100 4.04 -15.45 -17.93
CA ARG A 100 3.57 -15.25 -16.57
C ARG A 100 3.79 -13.81 -16.14
N ALA A 101 2.73 -13.15 -15.65
CA ALA A 101 2.73 -11.78 -15.19
C ALA A 101 2.17 -11.64 -13.77
N LEU A 102 2.84 -10.85 -12.94
CA LEU A 102 2.40 -10.51 -11.59
C LEU A 102 2.17 -9.00 -11.49
N VAL A 103 1.06 -8.60 -10.90
CA VAL A 103 0.82 -7.22 -10.50
C VAL A 103 0.56 -7.15 -9.01
N SER A 104 1.11 -6.17 -8.30
CA SER A 104 0.91 -6.00 -6.87
C SER A 104 0.48 -4.59 -6.50
N MET A 105 -0.44 -4.50 -5.55
CA MET A 105 -1.00 -3.23 -5.11
C MET A 105 -1.65 -3.34 -3.73
N LYS A 106 -1.86 -2.20 -3.11
CA LYS A 106 -2.69 -2.03 -1.92
C LYS A 106 -4.18 -2.20 -2.25
N HIS A 107 -5.02 -2.48 -1.25
CA HIS A 107 -6.47 -2.68 -1.43
C HIS A 107 -7.16 -1.52 -2.16
N VAL A 108 -6.88 -0.26 -1.81
CA VAL A 108 -7.48 0.90 -2.49
C VAL A 108 -6.98 1.08 -3.92
N GLY A 109 -5.80 0.54 -4.25
CA GLY A 109 -5.29 0.51 -5.62
C GLY A 109 -6.11 -0.40 -6.53
N LEU A 110 -6.72 -1.45 -5.96
CA LEU A 110 -7.61 -2.32 -6.73
C LEU A 110 -8.87 -1.59 -7.21
N ASN A 111 -9.32 -0.55 -6.51
CA ASN A 111 -10.40 0.32 -7.01
C ASN A 111 -10.00 1.00 -8.32
N VAL A 112 -8.74 1.42 -8.45
CA VAL A 112 -8.19 2.07 -9.65
C VAL A 112 -8.03 1.06 -10.81
N ALA A 113 -7.66 -0.19 -10.49
CA ALA A 113 -7.43 -1.27 -11.45
C ALA A 113 -8.69 -2.07 -11.81
N ALA A 114 -9.82 -1.82 -11.13
CA ALA A 114 -10.99 -2.70 -11.14
C ALA A 114 -11.58 -2.92 -12.53
N ASP A 115 -11.73 -1.88 -13.34
CA ASP A 115 -12.31 -1.99 -14.68
C ASP A 115 -11.49 -2.92 -15.58
N ALA A 116 -10.17 -2.71 -15.61
CA ALA A 116 -9.25 -3.56 -16.37
C ALA A 116 -9.29 -5.02 -15.89
N LEU A 117 -9.25 -5.26 -14.57
CA LEU A 117 -9.24 -6.60 -13.99
C LEU A 117 -10.54 -7.37 -14.26
N ILE A 118 -11.70 -6.74 -14.01
CA ILE A 118 -13.01 -7.37 -14.17
C ILE A 118 -13.25 -7.70 -15.66
N THR A 119 -12.94 -6.78 -16.56
CA THR A 119 -13.04 -7.01 -18.00
C THR A 119 -12.07 -8.10 -18.46
N PHE A 120 -10.88 -8.19 -17.87
CA PHE A 120 -9.91 -9.23 -18.18
C PHE A 120 -10.39 -10.64 -17.77
N ALA A 121 -11.20 -10.78 -16.73
CA ALA A 121 -11.81 -12.06 -16.37
C ALA A 121 -12.69 -12.61 -17.50
N TYR A 122 -13.35 -11.75 -18.28
CA TYR A 122 -14.13 -12.16 -19.45
C TYR A 122 -13.23 -12.64 -20.59
N THR A 123 -12.19 -11.89 -20.93
CA THR A 123 -11.26 -12.30 -22.00
C THR A 123 -10.44 -13.51 -21.62
N GLY A 124 -10.13 -13.62 -20.34
CA GLY A 124 -9.23 -14.63 -19.79
C GLY A 124 -7.78 -14.43 -20.24
N THR A 125 -6.90 -15.28 -19.76
CA THR A 125 -5.45 -15.21 -19.99
C THR A 125 -4.92 -16.41 -20.75
N ARG A 126 -3.75 -16.29 -21.37
CA ARG A 126 -2.99 -17.40 -21.97
C ARG A 126 -1.79 -17.80 -21.13
N GLY A 127 -1.09 -16.83 -20.56
CA GLY A 127 -0.08 -17.04 -19.54
C GLY A 127 -0.66 -16.86 -18.16
N GLY A 128 0.00 -17.32 -17.13
CA GLY A 128 -0.46 -17.13 -15.75
C GLY A 128 -0.50 -15.65 -15.37
N PHE A 129 -1.63 -15.19 -14.85
CA PHE A 129 -1.79 -13.83 -14.33
C PHE A 129 -2.18 -13.86 -12.86
N VAL A 130 -1.36 -13.25 -12.01
CA VAL A 130 -1.60 -13.15 -10.58
C VAL A 130 -1.65 -11.69 -10.16
N LEU A 131 -2.78 -11.28 -9.58
CA LEU A 131 -2.92 -9.98 -8.93
C LEU A 131 -2.81 -10.18 -7.42
N VAL A 132 -1.80 -9.54 -6.81
CA VAL A 132 -1.65 -9.51 -5.35
C VAL A 132 -2.26 -8.22 -4.82
N THR A 133 -3.23 -8.36 -3.93
CA THR A 133 -3.82 -7.23 -3.20
C THR A 133 -3.62 -7.40 -1.71
N ALA A 134 -3.24 -6.33 -1.02
CA ALA A 134 -3.04 -6.37 0.42
C ALA A 134 -4.04 -5.42 1.12
N ASP A 135 -4.92 -6.03 1.93
CA ASP A 135 -5.89 -5.30 2.75
C ASP A 135 -5.24 -4.80 4.04
N ASP A 136 -5.79 -3.74 4.60
CA ASP A 136 -5.27 -3.07 5.79
C ASP A 136 -6.35 -2.94 6.88
N PRO A 137 -6.76 -4.06 7.53
CA PRO A 137 -7.65 -4.00 8.68
C PRO A 137 -7.09 -3.07 9.76
N SER A 138 -7.94 -2.30 10.42
CA SER A 138 -7.60 -1.19 11.34
C SER A 138 -7.01 0.05 10.67
N CYS A 139 -6.95 0.16 9.35
CA CYS A 139 -6.46 1.35 8.62
C CYS A 139 -5.09 1.84 9.11
N HIS A 140 -4.13 0.95 9.40
CA HIS A 140 -2.81 1.34 9.93
C HIS A 140 -2.09 2.35 9.04
N SER A 141 -2.29 2.26 7.71
CA SER A 141 -1.70 3.16 6.72
C SER A 141 -2.67 3.51 5.58
N SER A 142 -3.98 3.48 5.83
CA SER A 142 -5.01 3.60 4.81
C SER A 142 -6.08 4.61 5.18
N GLN A 143 -6.77 5.12 4.17
CA GLN A 143 -7.88 6.06 4.33
C GLN A 143 -9.23 5.38 4.63
N ASN A 144 -9.32 4.07 4.49
CA ASN A 144 -10.50 3.27 4.84
C ASN A 144 -10.12 1.81 5.12
N GLU A 145 -11.02 1.05 5.72
CA GLU A 145 -11.04 -0.41 5.68
C GLU A 145 -11.83 -0.86 4.45
N GLN A 146 -11.26 -1.80 3.69
CA GLN A 146 -11.90 -2.33 2.50
C GLN A 146 -11.57 -3.82 2.38
N ASP A 147 -12.58 -4.62 2.05
CA ASP A 147 -12.44 -6.06 1.87
C ASP A 147 -12.37 -6.42 0.38
N ASN A 148 -11.18 -6.68 -0.11
CA ASN A 148 -10.96 -6.95 -1.53
C ASN A 148 -11.44 -8.34 -1.99
N ARG A 149 -11.93 -9.18 -1.10
CA ARG A 149 -12.65 -10.42 -1.46
C ARG A 149 -13.89 -10.13 -2.32
N TYR A 150 -14.52 -8.96 -2.15
CA TYR A 150 -15.63 -8.53 -2.99
C TYR A 150 -15.26 -8.41 -4.47
N TYR A 151 -14.03 -8.04 -4.80
CA TYR A 151 -13.60 -8.00 -6.21
C TYR A 151 -13.51 -9.39 -6.84
N ALA A 152 -13.15 -10.40 -6.06
CA ALA A 152 -13.19 -11.79 -6.52
C ALA A 152 -14.62 -12.23 -6.84
N LEU A 153 -15.58 -11.89 -5.96
CA LEU A 153 -17.00 -12.20 -6.18
C LEU A 153 -17.55 -11.41 -7.38
N LEU A 154 -17.31 -10.11 -7.44
CA LEU A 154 -17.81 -9.23 -8.52
C LEU A 154 -17.29 -9.63 -9.89
N GLY A 155 -15.99 -9.94 -9.98
CA GLY A 155 -15.32 -10.29 -11.23
C GLY A 155 -15.41 -11.76 -11.62
N GLY A 156 -15.89 -12.64 -10.72
CA GLY A 156 -15.81 -14.08 -10.93
C GLY A 156 -14.36 -14.57 -11.04
N ILE A 157 -13.51 -14.16 -10.09
CA ILE A 157 -12.05 -14.38 -10.14
C ILE A 157 -11.64 -15.28 -8.98
N PRO A 158 -10.93 -16.41 -9.21
CA PRO A 158 -10.42 -17.26 -8.14
C PRO A 158 -9.55 -16.48 -7.13
N LEU A 159 -9.72 -16.78 -5.82
CA LEU A 159 -9.08 -16.09 -4.72
C LEU A 159 -8.33 -17.06 -3.81
N LEU A 160 -7.06 -16.76 -3.54
CA LEU A 160 -6.22 -17.46 -2.58
C LEU A 160 -5.87 -16.53 -1.40
N GLU A 161 -5.91 -17.07 -0.17
CA GLU A 161 -5.71 -16.33 1.07
C GLU A 161 -4.67 -17.01 1.99
N PRO A 162 -3.39 -16.68 1.87
CA PRO A 162 -2.34 -17.22 2.74
C PRO A 162 -2.45 -16.69 4.18
N SER A 163 -1.94 -17.47 5.14
CA SER A 163 -1.86 -17.10 6.56
C SER A 163 -0.44 -17.00 7.09
N SER A 164 0.57 -17.32 6.29
CA SER A 164 1.97 -17.32 6.71
C SER A 164 2.90 -17.05 5.53
N PRO A 165 4.18 -16.66 5.76
CA PRO A 165 5.14 -16.50 4.69
C PRO A 165 5.37 -17.77 3.85
N GLN A 166 5.34 -18.96 4.46
CA GLN A 166 5.43 -20.22 3.71
C GLN A 166 4.24 -20.39 2.77
N GLU A 167 3.04 -20.03 3.19
CA GLU A 167 1.86 -20.08 2.32
C GLU A 167 1.85 -18.96 1.28
N CYS A 168 2.31 -17.75 1.61
CA CYS A 168 2.52 -16.70 0.63
C CYS A 168 3.37 -17.21 -0.54
N TYR A 169 4.49 -17.86 -0.24
CA TYR A 169 5.36 -18.47 -1.24
C TYR A 169 4.68 -19.58 -2.05
N GLN A 170 4.05 -20.54 -1.36
CA GLN A 170 3.42 -21.69 -2.03
C GLN A 170 2.23 -21.28 -2.88
N MET A 171 1.32 -20.48 -2.30
CA MET A 171 0.10 -20.05 -2.98
C MET A 171 0.39 -19.13 -4.17
N THR A 172 1.48 -18.35 -4.15
CA THR A 172 1.91 -17.59 -5.34
C THR A 172 2.22 -18.53 -6.51
N LYS A 173 2.93 -19.62 -6.26
CA LYS A 173 3.26 -20.62 -7.30
C LYS A 173 1.99 -21.30 -7.81
N GLU A 174 1.11 -21.71 -6.90
CA GLU A 174 -0.16 -22.35 -7.23
C GLU A 174 -1.12 -21.40 -7.95
N ALA A 175 -1.12 -20.09 -7.61
CA ALA A 175 -1.90 -19.08 -8.30
C ALA A 175 -1.57 -18.99 -9.80
N PHE A 176 -0.29 -19.05 -10.16
CA PHE A 176 0.11 -19.08 -11.57
C PHE A 176 -0.36 -20.35 -12.28
N ALA A 177 -0.19 -21.52 -11.65
CA ALA A 177 -0.65 -22.78 -12.21
C ALA A 177 -2.18 -22.83 -12.35
N LEU A 178 -2.91 -22.33 -11.35
CA LEU A 178 -4.36 -22.22 -11.35
C LEU A 178 -4.86 -21.26 -12.45
N SER A 179 -4.19 -20.11 -12.59
CA SER A 179 -4.50 -19.13 -13.63
C SER A 179 -4.34 -19.71 -15.03
N GLU A 180 -3.27 -20.45 -15.30
CA GLU A 180 -3.04 -21.11 -16.60
C GLU A 180 -4.07 -22.23 -16.85
N LYS A 181 -4.37 -23.03 -15.83
CA LYS A 181 -5.34 -24.13 -15.94
C LYS A 181 -6.75 -23.63 -16.25
N LEU A 182 -7.19 -22.59 -15.56
CA LEU A 182 -8.53 -22.02 -15.72
C LEU A 182 -8.58 -20.96 -16.84
N GLU A 183 -7.42 -20.53 -17.36
CA GLU A 183 -7.28 -19.36 -18.24
C GLU A 183 -7.98 -18.11 -17.68
N LEU A 184 -7.95 -17.90 -16.36
CA LEU A 184 -8.50 -16.77 -15.64
C LEU A 184 -7.39 -16.03 -14.87
N PRO A 185 -7.53 -14.70 -14.61
CA PRO A 185 -6.74 -14.08 -13.56
C PRO A 185 -6.99 -14.75 -12.21
N VAL A 186 -6.00 -14.71 -11.31
CA VAL A 186 -6.14 -15.18 -9.93
C VAL A 186 -5.77 -14.05 -9.00
N ILE A 187 -6.57 -13.83 -7.96
CA ILE A 187 -6.25 -12.90 -6.88
C ILE A 187 -5.56 -13.65 -5.74
N LEU A 188 -4.42 -13.16 -5.31
CA LEU A 188 -3.76 -13.55 -4.06
C LEU A 188 -3.94 -12.40 -3.06
N ARG A 189 -4.78 -12.63 -2.04
CA ARG A 189 -5.10 -11.60 -1.05
C ARG A 189 -4.34 -11.83 0.25
N THR A 190 -3.66 -10.80 0.71
CA THR A 190 -3.04 -10.75 2.04
C THR A 190 -3.69 -9.67 2.90
N THR A 191 -3.36 -9.66 4.19
CA THR A 191 -3.63 -8.55 5.11
C THR A 191 -2.32 -8.02 5.66
N THR A 192 -2.33 -6.85 6.30
CA THR A 192 -1.13 -6.22 6.87
C THR A 192 -0.32 -7.21 7.72
N ARG A 193 -0.97 -8.04 8.54
CA ARG A 193 -0.27 -9.00 9.40
C ARG A 193 0.41 -10.11 8.61
N VAL A 194 -0.21 -10.60 7.54
CA VAL A 194 0.40 -11.63 6.67
C VAL A 194 1.53 -11.04 5.83
N SER A 195 1.33 -9.84 5.29
CA SER A 195 2.33 -9.14 4.47
C SER A 195 3.63 -8.86 5.22
N HIS A 196 3.52 -8.42 6.48
CA HIS A 196 4.65 -7.92 7.27
C HIS A 196 5.17 -8.90 8.33
N VAL A 197 4.57 -10.08 8.50
CA VAL A 197 5.14 -11.09 9.39
C VAL A 197 6.36 -11.74 8.74
N ARG A 198 7.38 -11.97 9.56
CA ARG A 198 8.55 -12.76 9.18
C ARG A 198 8.37 -14.21 9.58
N GLY A 199 8.70 -15.12 8.67
CA GLY A 199 8.63 -16.55 8.94
C GLY A 199 9.61 -17.33 8.08
N HIS A 200 9.83 -18.58 8.47
CA HIS A 200 10.68 -19.47 7.73
C HIS A 200 9.97 -19.97 6.47
N VAL A 201 10.67 -19.89 5.34
CA VAL A 201 10.23 -20.39 4.05
C VAL A 201 11.26 -21.40 3.52
N VAL A 202 10.81 -22.58 3.18
CA VAL A 202 11.63 -23.57 2.48
C VAL A 202 11.52 -23.28 0.98
N VAL A 203 12.60 -22.76 0.41
CA VAL A 203 12.62 -22.30 -0.99
C VAL A 203 13.01 -23.41 -1.96
N GLY A 204 12.53 -23.32 -3.18
CA GLY A 204 12.84 -24.22 -4.28
C GLY A 204 13.84 -23.62 -5.27
N LYS A 205 13.93 -24.24 -6.45
CA LYS A 205 14.77 -23.76 -7.55
C LYS A 205 14.04 -22.69 -8.34
N ILE A 206 14.69 -21.56 -8.60
CA ILE A 206 14.19 -20.56 -9.55
C ILE A 206 14.35 -21.12 -10.96
N VAL A 207 13.25 -21.16 -11.69
CA VAL A 207 13.21 -21.59 -13.08
C VAL A 207 12.79 -20.41 -13.94
N PRO A 208 13.69 -19.87 -14.77
CA PRO A 208 13.33 -18.73 -15.63
C PRO A 208 12.18 -19.08 -16.56
N GLY A 209 11.17 -18.24 -16.58
CA GLY A 209 10.07 -18.34 -17.55
C GLY A 209 10.46 -17.82 -18.94
N PRO A 210 9.63 -18.05 -19.96
CA PRO A 210 9.85 -17.52 -21.29
C PRO A 210 9.70 -15.99 -21.26
N LYS A 211 10.74 -15.27 -21.67
CA LYS A 211 10.76 -13.78 -21.68
C LYS A 211 9.88 -13.18 -22.76
N LYS A 212 9.67 -13.88 -23.85
CA LYS A 212 8.85 -13.44 -25.00
C LYS A 212 8.07 -14.61 -25.57
N ARG A 213 6.89 -14.32 -26.05
CA ARG A 213 6.00 -15.23 -26.78
C ARG A 213 5.38 -14.49 -27.94
N GLU A 214 4.94 -15.20 -28.97
CA GLU A 214 4.18 -14.63 -30.06
C GLU A 214 2.73 -14.42 -29.61
N PHE A 215 2.20 -13.22 -29.86
CA PHE A 215 0.79 -12.93 -29.61
C PHE A 215 -0.08 -13.55 -30.70
N VAL A 216 -0.87 -14.54 -30.34
CA VAL A 216 -1.83 -15.18 -31.25
C VAL A 216 -3.09 -14.33 -31.33
N LYS A 217 -3.38 -13.76 -32.49
CA LYS A 217 -4.57 -12.93 -32.72
C LYS A 217 -5.85 -13.74 -32.55
N ASP A 218 -6.73 -13.29 -31.69
CA ASP A 218 -8.07 -13.87 -31.45
C ASP A 218 -9.06 -12.77 -31.04
N PRO A 219 -9.60 -12.03 -32.02
CA PRO A 219 -10.56 -10.95 -31.72
C PRO A 219 -11.84 -11.42 -31.05
N LYS A 220 -12.25 -12.68 -31.26
CA LYS A 220 -13.43 -13.27 -30.60
C LYS A 220 -13.20 -13.56 -29.12
N ARG A 221 -11.95 -13.48 -28.67
CA ARG A 221 -11.57 -13.64 -27.27
C ARG A 221 -11.20 -12.31 -26.61
N PHE A 222 -10.32 -11.55 -27.27
CA PHE A 222 -9.65 -10.40 -26.64
C PHE A 222 -10.26 -9.02 -26.96
N VAL A 223 -11.28 -8.96 -27.82
CA VAL A 223 -11.97 -7.69 -28.15
C VAL A 223 -13.35 -7.69 -27.51
N THR A 224 -13.51 -6.95 -26.42
CA THR A 224 -14.68 -6.95 -25.54
C THR A 224 -15.86 -6.12 -26.07
N VAL A 225 -16.26 -6.35 -27.34
CA VAL A 225 -17.52 -5.80 -27.85
C VAL A 225 -18.71 -6.61 -27.30
N PRO A 226 -19.94 -6.06 -27.26
CA PRO A 226 -21.08 -6.70 -26.59
C PRO A 226 -21.34 -8.16 -26.99
N ALA A 227 -21.19 -8.50 -28.27
CA ALA A 227 -21.39 -9.87 -28.75
C ALA A 227 -20.34 -10.85 -28.20
N VAL A 228 -19.07 -10.42 -28.16
CA VAL A 228 -17.97 -11.20 -27.58
C VAL A 228 -18.12 -11.32 -26.08
N ALA A 229 -18.41 -10.22 -25.39
CA ALA A 229 -18.57 -10.21 -23.93
C ALA A 229 -19.69 -11.18 -23.47
N ARG A 230 -20.84 -11.21 -24.17
CA ARG A 230 -21.92 -12.18 -23.86
C ARG A 230 -21.47 -13.62 -24.01
N ALA A 231 -20.75 -13.97 -25.06
CA ALA A 231 -20.25 -15.34 -25.26
C ALA A 231 -19.17 -15.69 -24.22
N ARG A 232 -18.26 -14.76 -23.92
CA ARG A 232 -17.19 -14.96 -22.94
C ARG A 232 -17.72 -15.08 -21.51
N HIS A 233 -18.84 -14.42 -21.18
CA HIS A 233 -19.49 -14.57 -19.87
C HIS A 233 -19.90 -16.01 -19.58
N LEU A 234 -20.45 -16.71 -20.55
CA LEU A 234 -20.81 -18.13 -20.38
C LEU A 234 -19.58 -19.00 -20.09
N ILE A 235 -18.48 -18.74 -20.81
CA ILE A 235 -17.20 -19.42 -20.58
C ILE A 235 -16.64 -19.10 -19.18
N LEU A 236 -16.75 -17.85 -18.73
CA LEU A 236 -16.35 -17.47 -17.36
C LEU A 236 -17.12 -18.26 -16.31
N LEU A 237 -18.44 -18.41 -16.47
CA LEU A 237 -19.28 -19.19 -15.55
C LEU A 237 -18.91 -20.67 -15.54
N GLU A 238 -18.60 -21.27 -16.69
CA GLU A 238 -18.12 -22.65 -16.78
C GLU A 238 -16.79 -22.83 -16.05
N ARG A 239 -15.85 -21.92 -16.25
CA ARG A 239 -14.55 -21.93 -15.55
C ARG A 239 -14.67 -21.73 -14.06
N LEU A 240 -15.63 -20.93 -13.59
CA LEU A 240 -15.92 -20.81 -12.17
C LEU A 240 -16.46 -22.09 -11.55
N GLN A 241 -17.27 -22.84 -12.29
CA GLN A 241 -17.70 -24.16 -11.85
C GLN A 241 -16.54 -25.16 -11.76
N GLU A 242 -15.61 -25.10 -12.71
CA GLU A 242 -14.36 -25.88 -12.64
C GLU A 242 -13.50 -25.43 -11.45
N ALA A 243 -13.33 -24.13 -11.25
CA ALA A 243 -12.61 -23.57 -10.12
C ALA A 243 -13.20 -24.01 -8.77
N SER A 244 -14.53 -24.09 -8.65
CA SER A 244 -15.20 -24.58 -7.42
C SER A 244 -14.84 -26.06 -7.13
N LYS A 245 -14.81 -26.92 -8.15
CA LYS A 245 -14.37 -28.32 -7.99
C LYS A 245 -12.90 -28.39 -7.55
N LEU A 246 -12.04 -27.57 -8.17
CA LEU A 246 -10.64 -27.50 -7.79
C LEU A 246 -10.46 -26.98 -6.36
N ALA A 247 -11.30 -26.07 -5.89
CA ALA A 247 -11.27 -25.59 -4.52
C ALA A 247 -11.69 -26.69 -3.52
N ASP A 248 -12.70 -27.52 -3.86
CA ASP A 248 -13.11 -28.67 -3.04
C ASP A 248 -11.98 -29.70 -2.87
N GLU A 249 -11.16 -29.91 -3.89
CA GLU A 249 -10.07 -30.89 -3.92
C GLU A 249 -8.71 -30.29 -3.48
N SER A 250 -8.66 -28.99 -3.26
CA SER A 250 -7.39 -28.27 -3.03
C SER A 250 -6.77 -28.62 -1.68
N ALA A 251 -5.48 -28.97 -1.70
CA ALA A 251 -4.68 -29.15 -0.48
C ALA A 251 -4.49 -27.83 0.32
N LEU A 252 -4.83 -26.67 -0.26
CA LEU A 252 -4.87 -25.38 0.44
C LEU A 252 -6.03 -25.30 1.43
N ASN A 253 -7.08 -26.09 1.22
CA ASN A 253 -8.24 -26.20 2.09
C ASN A 253 -8.10 -27.44 2.97
N ARG A 254 -7.84 -27.23 4.26
CA ARG A 254 -7.45 -28.32 5.16
C ARG A 254 -8.17 -28.28 6.49
N VAL A 255 -8.56 -29.46 6.97
CA VAL A 255 -9.09 -29.66 8.33
C VAL A 255 -7.95 -29.96 9.31
N TYR A 256 -7.87 -29.18 10.37
CA TYR A 256 -6.97 -29.38 11.51
C TYR A 256 -7.79 -29.86 12.70
N LYS A 257 -7.40 -30.99 13.29
CA LYS A 257 -8.07 -31.54 14.47
C LYS A 257 -7.30 -31.13 15.73
N ILE A 258 -8.00 -30.49 16.66
CA ILE A 258 -7.44 -30.04 17.94
C ILE A 258 -8.11 -30.81 19.07
N GLY A 259 -7.34 -31.53 19.86
CA GLY A 259 -7.84 -32.31 20.99
C GLY A 259 -8.63 -33.55 20.59
N ALA A 260 -9.62 -33.91 21.42
CA ALA A 260 -10.48 -35.04 21.20
C ALA A 260 -11.57 -34.73 20.14
N ARG A 261 -12.29 -35.77 19.67
CA ARG A 261 -13.42 -35.59 18.74
C ARG A 261 -14.44 -34.60 19.32
N SER A 262 -14.78 -33.60 18.53
CA SER A 262 -15.71 -32.53 18.91
C SER A 262 -16.88 -32.44 17.93
N ARG A 263 -18.01 -31.94 18.42
CA ARG A 263 -19.15 -31.57 17.57
C ARG A 263 -19.21 -30.04 17.30
N SER A 264 -18.20 -29.33 17.77
CA SER A 264 -17.99 -27.91 17.47
C SER A 264 -16.90 -27.78 16.42
N GLY A 265 -17.14 -27.02 15.35
CA GLY A 265 -16.19 -26.76 14.29
C GLY A 265 -15.94 -25.26 14.11
N ILE A 266 -14.82 -24.92 13.48
CA ILE A 266 -14.47 -23.55 13.12
C ILE A 266 -14.11 -23.52 11.64
N ILE A 267 -14.62 -22.52 10.89
CA ILE A 267 -14.18 -22.24 9.51
C ILE A 267 -13.50 -20.86 9.49
N THR A 268 -12.34 -20.78 8.86
CA THR A 268 -11.53 -19.55 8.88
C THR A 268 -10.60 -19.47 7.66
N SER A 269 -10.06 -18.28 7.38
CA SER A 269 -9.07 -18.02 6.32
C SER A 269 -8.03 -17.00 6.75
N SER A 270 -6.99 -16.79 5.94
CA SER A 270 -5.99 -15.74 6.08
C SER A 270 -5.39 -15.63 7.50
N ALA A 271 -5.10 -14.41 7.98
CA ALA A 271 -4.53 -14.15 9.32
C ALA A 271 -5.37 -14.72 10.46
N ALA A 272 -6.70 -14.69 10.33
CA ALA A 272 -7.63 -15.18 11.36
C ALA A 272 -7.38 -16.64 11.73
N PHE A 273 -6.87 -17.47 10.81
CA PHE A 273 -6.49 -18.86 11.11
C PHE A 273 -5.46 -18.96 12.23
N ASN A 274 -4.45 -18.10 12.23
CA ASN A 274 -3.41 -18.13 13.27
C ASN A 274 -3.99 -17.80 14.63
N TYR A 275 -4.86 -16.79 14.69
CA TYR A 275 -5.54 -16.40 15.95
C TYR A 275 -6.51 -17.48 16.44
N VAL A 276 -7.19 -18.18 15.53
CA VAL A 276 -8.04 -19.34 15.88
C VAL A 276 -7.22 -20.45 16.51
N MET A 277 -6.05 -20.79 15.94
CA MET A 277 -5.19 -21.85 16.47
C MET A 277 -4.65 -21.49 17.86
N ASP A 278 -4.24 -20.25 18.08
CA ASP A 278 -3.77 -19.77 19.38
C ASP A 278 -4.92 -19.69 20.39
N ALA A 279 -6.08 -19.16 20.01
CA ALA A 279 -7.25 -19.07 20.88
C ALA A 279 -7.76 -20.46 21.29
N ALA A 280 -7.83 -21.42 20.38
CA ALA A 280 -8.25 -22.79 20.67
C ALA A 280 -7.31 -23.46 21.68
N LYS A 281 -5.98 -23.24 21.54
CA LYS A 281 -4.98 -23.71 22.51
C LYS A 281 -5.14 -23.02 23.87
N MET A 282 -5.30 -21.70 23.90
CA MET A 282 -5.48 -20.91 25.12
C MET A 282 -6.72 -21.35 25.89
N LEU A 283 -7.82 -21.58 25.19
CA LEU A 283 -9.08 -22.04 25.75
C LEU A 283 -9.13 -23.56 26.00
N ARG A 284 -8.07 -24.29 25.69
CA ARG A 284 -7.99 -25.77 25.77
C ARG A 284 -9.17 -26.47 25.08
N MET A 285 -9.59 -25.91 23.94
CA MET A 285 -10.72 -26.44 23.17
C MET A 285 -10.38 -27.77 22.48
N SER A 286 -11.36 -28.65 22.42
CA SER A 286 -11.38 -29.71 21.41
C SER A 286 -12.30 -29.26 20.28
N THR A 287 -11.77 -29.11 19.07
CA THR A 287 -12.52 -28.60 17.89
C THR A 287 -11.82 -29.00 16.60
N ASP A 288 -12.58 -29.11 15.54
CA ASP A 288 -12.04 -29.22 14.19
C ASP A 288 -12.01 -27.84 13.55
N VAL A 289 -10.90 -27.47 12.88
CA VAL A 289 -10.73 -26.18 12.20
C VAL A 289 -10.56 -26.42 10.72
N LEU A 290 -11.55 -26.02 9.92
CA LEU A 290 -11.44 -25.96 8.46
C LEU A 290 -10.81 -24.63 8.06
N LYS A 291 -9.58 -24.68 7.58
CA LYS A 291 -8.89 -23.56 6.99
C LYS A 291 -9.17 -23.51 5.49
N LEU A 292 -9.59 -22.34 5.01
CA LEU A 292 -9.80 -22.07 3.59
C LEU A 292 -8.64 -21.21 3.07
N GLY A 293 -7.74 -21.80 2.30
CA GLY A 293 -6.68 -21.10 1.58
C GLY A 293 -7.10 -20.77 0.15
N PHE A 294 -7.94 -21.57 -0.47
CA PHE A 294 -8.66 -21.28 -1.71
C PHE A 294 -10.12 -20.98 -1.34
N SER A 295 -10.44 -19.70 -1.15
CA SER A 295 -11.69 -19.26 -0.53
C SER A 295 -12.77 -18.83 -1.52
N HIS A 296 -12.43 -18.50 -2.78
CA HIS A 296 -13.39 -18.19 -3.84
C HIS A 296 -12.95 -18.80 -5.19
N PRO A 297 -13.82 -19.50 -5.94
CA PRO A 297 -15.18 -19.89 -5.55
C PRO A 297 -15.20 -20.74 -4.30
N LEU A 298 -16.28 -20.63 -3.51
CA LEU A 298 -16.40 -21.34 -2.24
C LEU A 298 -16.32 -22.86 -2.45
N PRO A 299 -15.50 -23.62 -1.70
CA PRO A 299 -15.45 -25.08 -1.76
C PRO A 299 -16.71 -25.69 -1.10
N ALA A 300 -17.81 -25.65 -1.84
CA ALA A 300 -19.14 -25.91 -1.30
C ALA A 300 -19.32 -27.35 -0.80
N HIS A 301 -18.77 -28.32 -1.53
CA HIS A 301 -18.86 -29.73 -1.13
C HIS A 301 -18.07 -29.99 0.16
N LEU A 302 -16.82 -29.51 0.26
CA LEU A 302 -16.01 -29.64 1.45
C LEU A 302 -16.68 -29.02 2.68
N ILE A 303 -17.27 -27.82 2.52
CA ILE A 303 -18.00 -27.13 3.58
C ILE A 303 -19.24 -27.92 4.01
N VAL A 304 -20.01 -28.44 3.08
CA VAL A 304 -21.20 -29.30 3.39
C VAL A 304 -20.79 -30.51 4.20
N GLU A 305 -19.74 -31.23 3.80
CA GLU A 305 -19.25 -32.40 4.55
C GLU A 305 -18.74 -31.99 5.95
N PHE A 306 -18.07 -30.85 6.07
CA PHE A 306 -17.66 -30.32 7.37
C PHE A 306 -18.87 -29.98 8.24
N LEU A 307 -19.86 -29.28 7.72
CA LEU A 307 -21.06 -28.89 8.46
C LEU A 307 -21.89 -30.12 8.92
N LYS A 308 -22.01 -31.17 8.10
CA LYS A 308 -22.75 -32.42 8.47
C LYS A 308 -22.18 -33.12 9.71
N THR A 309 -20.91 -32.92 10.01
CA THR A 309 -20.24 -33.61 11.12
C THR A 309 -20.25 -32.80 12.41
N HIS A 310 -20.75 -31.54 12.40
CA HIS A 310 -20.74 -30.63 13.54
C HIS A 310 -22.15 -30.10 13.86
N ASP A 311 -22.47 -29.95 15.13
CA ASP A 311 -23.75 -29.36 15.59
C ASP A 311 -23.69 -27.83 15.52
N SER A 312 -22.53 -27.25 15.73
CA SER A 312 -22.28 -25.82 15.66
C SER A 312 -20.93 -25.51 15.02
N VAL A 313 -20.90 -24.49 14.17
CA VAL A 313 -19.69 -24.03 13.48
C VAL A 313 -19.56 -22.53 13.63
N ALA A 314 -18.42 -22.06 14.16
CA ALA A 314 -18.07 -20.66 14.19
C ALA A 314 -17.33 -20.29 12.90
N VAL A 315 -17.73 -19.20 12.25
CA VAL A 315 -16.99 -18.62 11.12
C VAL A 315 -16.18 -17.43 11.63
N VAL A 316 -14.86 -17.51 11.48
CA VAL A 316 -13.92 -16.52 11.99
C VAL A 316 -13.17 -15.90 10.83
N GLU A 317 -13.48 -14.65 10.52
CA GLU A 317 -12.91 -13.88 9.40
C GLU A 317 -12.80 -12.39 9.77
N GLU A 318 -11.74 -11.72 9.31
CA GLU A 318 -11.59 -10.27 9.47
C GLU A 318 -12.48 -9.53 8.46
N LEU A 319 -12.74 -8.24 8.70
CA LEU A 319 -13.53 -7.34 7.85
C LEU A 319 -14.96 -7.83 7.62
N GLU A 320 -15.40 -8.00 6.38
CA GLU A 320 -16.78 -8.29 6.02
C GLU A 320 -17.17 -9.76 6.20
N PRO A 321 -18.45 -10.07 6.52
CA PRO A 321 -18.92 -11.44 6.75
C PRO A 321 -19.15 -12.20 5.42
N ILE A 322 -18.15 -12.30 4.57
CA ILE A 322 -18.25 -12.89 3.23
C ILE A 322 -18.35 -14.43 3.31
N LEU A 323 -17.43 -15.05 4.07
CA LEU A 323 -17.46 -16.51 4.27
C LEU A 323 -18.70 -16.90 5.05
N GLU A 324 -19.01 -16.20 6.14
CA GLU A 324 -20.19 -16.49 6.96
C GLU A 324 -21.47 -16.45 6.12
N THR A 325 -21.68 -15.39 5.34
CA THR A 325 -22.86 -15.23 4.48
C THR A 325 -22.96 -16.35 3.44
N SER A 326 -21.84 -16.67 2.80
CA SER A 326 -21.78 -17.71 1.77
C SER A 326 -22.02 -19.11 2.37
N ILE A 327 -21.45 -19.39 3.55
CA ILE A 327 -21.62 -20.66 4.27
C ILE A 327 -23.07 -20.82 4.74
N ARG A 328 -23.70 -19.75 5.26
CA ARG A 328 -25.13 -19.76 5.64
C ARG A 328 -26.02 -20.03 4.43
N ALA A 329 -25.75 -19.46 3.27
CA ALA A 329 -26.48 -19.71 2.04
C ALA A 329 -26.37 -21.19 1.60
N VAL A 330 -25.15 -21.75 1.65
CA VAL A 330 -24.91 -23.17 1.35
C VAL A 330 -25.67 -24.09 2.33
N ALA A 331 -25.56 -23.80 3.63
CA ALA A 331 -26.25 -24.59 4.67
C ALA A 331 -27.78 -24.57 4.50
N GLN A 332 -28.35 -23.41 4.19
CA GLN A 332 -29.77 -23.23 3.92
C GLN A 332 -30.21 -24.02 2.68
N HIS A 333 -29.44 -23.89 1.59
CA HIS A 333 -29.75 -24.63 0.35
C HIS A 333 -29.71 -26.15 0.55
N GLN A 334 -28.74 -26.64 1.33
CA GLN A 334 -28.58 -28.06 1.67
C GLN A 334 -29.46 -28.52 2.85
N ARG A 335 -30.30 -27.66 3.40
CA ARG A 335 -31.18 -27.91 4.55
C ARG A 335 -30.43 -28.50 5.75
N LEU A 336 -29.21 -28.06 6.01
CA LEU A 336 -28.41 -28.49 7.16
C LEU A 336 -28.93 -27.89 8.47
N LYS A 337 -28.84 -28.66 9.55
CA LYS A 337 -29.27 -28.24 10.90
C LYS A 337 -28.16 -27.62 11.71
N THR A 338 -26.94 -27.63 11.22
CA THR A 338 -25.74 -27.07 11.90
C THR A 338 -25.95 -25.58 12.20
N LYS A 339 -25.75 -25.22 13.46
CA LYS A 339 -25.84 -23.82 13.88
C LYS A 339 -24.58 -23.10 13.43
N ILE A 340 -24.72 -22.11 12.55
CA ILE A 340 -23.61 -21.27 12.10
C ILE A 340 -23.58 -20.01 12.96
N LEU A 341 -22.42 -19.69 13.52
CA LEU A 341 -22.18 -18.61 14.45
C LEU A 341 -21.08 -17.70 13.88
N GLY A 342 -21.23 -16.39 14.03
CA GLY A 342 -20.25 -15.47 13.48
C GLY A 342 -20.52 -14.03 13.84
N LYS A 343 -20.23 -13.13 12.90
CA LYS A 343 -20.47 -11.69 13.06
C LYS A 343 -21.95 -11.34 13.15
N ALA A 344 -22.80 -12.02 12.38
CA ALA A 344 -24.24 -11.80 12.40
C ALA A 344 -24.86 -12.08 13.78
N ASP A 345 -24.30 -13.00 14.56
CA ASP A 345 -24.71 -13.27 15.93
C ASP A 345 -24.00 -12.39 16.95
N GLY A 346 -23.18 -11.45 16.49
CA GLY A 346 -22.37 -10.56 17.32
C GLY A 346 -21.25 -11.27 18.08
N ALA A 347 -20.82 -12.48 17.65
CA ALA A 347 -19.72 -13.19 18.27
C ALA A 347 -18.37 -12.50 18.01
N PHE A 348 -18.19 -11.95 16.80
CA PHE A 348 -16.96 -11.27 16.39
C PHE A 348 -17.27 -9.85 15.93
N PRO A 349 -16.34 -8.88 16.12
CA PRO A 349 -16.51 -7.53 15.60
C PRO A 349 -16.43 -7.52 14.06
N GLN A 350 -17.10 -6.55 13.43
CA GLN A 350 -17.04 -6.36 11.97
C GLN A 350 -15.87 -5.50 11.57
N ALA A 351 -15.54 -4.47 12.37
CA ALA A 351 -14.44 -3.55 12.10
C ALA A 351 -13.15 -3.99 12.79
N TYR A 352 -12.04 -3.52 12.23
CA TYR A 352 -10.68 -3.67 12.72
C TYR A 352 -10.07 -5.07 12.55
N GLU A 353 -8.75 -5.13 12.73
CA GLU A 353 -8.00 -6.39 12.71
C GLU A 353 -8.32 -7.25 13.93
N PHE A 354 -8.14 -8.55 13.78
CA PHE A 354 -8.26 -9.48 14.88
C PHE A 354 -6.93 -9.67 15.61
N ASP A 355 -7.05 -10.08 16.87
CA ASP A 355 -5.99 -10.62 17.68
C ASP A 355 -6.47 -11.89 18.40
N GLN A 356 -5.57 -12.50 19.17
CA GLN A 356 -5.87 -13.73 19.92
C GLN A 356 -6.98 -13.52 20.97
N ALA A 357 -7.03 -12.36 21.62
CA ALA A 357 -7.99 -12.07 22.68
C ALA A 357 -9.40 -11.84 22.08
N ILE A 358 -9.49 -11.11 20.97
CA ILE A 358 -10.74 -10.90 20.21
C ILE A 358 -11.30 -12.26 19.77
N VAL A 359 -10.46 -13.10 19.15
CA VAL A 359 -10.90 -14.41 18.67
C VAL A 359 -11.28 -15.33 19.82
N ALA A 360 -10.50 -15.37 20.91
CA ALA A 360 -10.85 -16.16 22.08
C ALA A 360 -12.18 -15.72 22.70
N SER A 361 -12.40 -14.40 22.85
CA SER A 361 -13.67 -13.85 23.35
C SER A 361 -14.84 -14.22 22.45
N GLY A 362 -14.63 -14.13 21.14
CA GLY A 362 -15.63 -14.51 20.13
C GLY A 362 -15.99 -16.00 20.21
N LEU A 363 -15.00 -16.88 20.35
CA LEU A 363 -15.23 -18.32 20.48
C LEU A 363 -15.95 -18.68 21.79
N VAL A 364 -15.60 -18.04 22.92
CA VAL A 364 -16.32 -18.19 24.19
C VAL A 364 -17.78 -17.83 24.03
N LYS A 365 -18.06 -16.68 23.37
CA LYS A 365 -19.42 -16.22 23.13
C LYS A 365 -20.17 -17.14 22.15
N ALA A 366 -19.54 -17.53 21.04
CA ALA A 366 -20.13 -18.38 20.02
C ALA A 366 -20.54 -19.76 20.57
N PHE A 367 -19.69 -20.39 21.33
CA PHE A 367 -19.93 -21.74 21.85
C PHE A 367 -20.45 -21.79 23.29
N GLY A 368 -20.66 -20.64 23.94
CA GLY A 368 -21.11 -20.58 25.33
C GLY A 368 -20.13 -21.22 26.31
N LEU A 369 -18.83 -21.10 26.07
CA LEU A 369 -17.81 -21.73 26.90
C LEU A 369 -17.70 -21.03 28.24
N LYS A 370 -17.49 -21.83 29.30
CA LYS A 370 -17.12 -21.31 30.61
C LYS A 370 -15.59 -21.23 30.67
N GLY A 371 -15.04 -20.04 30.64
CA GLY A 371 -13.59 -19.81 30.74
C GLY A 371 -13.30 -18.35 31.00
N GLU A 372 -12.38 -18.09 31.93
CA GLU A 372 -11.80 -16.75 32.03
C GLU A 372 -10.75 -16.62 30.91
N ILE A 373 -11.00 -15.72 29.97
CA ILE A 373 -9.95 -15.24 29.10
C ILE A 373 -8.96 -14.52 30.01
N ALA A 374 -7.68 -14.87 29.93
CA ALA A 374 -6.65 -14.18 30.69
C ALA A 374 -6.87 -12.67 30.54
N LYS A 375 -7.16 -11.99 31.64
CA LYS A 375 -7.36 -10.55 31.64
C LYS A 375 -6.14 -9.93 30.97
N THR A 376 -6.35 -9.28 29.84
CA THR A 376 -5.34 -8.38 29.30
C THR A 376 -4.93 -7.45 30.42
N VAL A 377 -3.65 -7.41 30.74
CA VAL A 377 -3.12 -6.45 31.71
C VAL A 377 -3.44 -5.07 31.12
N SER A 378 -4.43 -4.39 31.70
CA SER A 378 -4.70 -3.00 31.32
C SER A 378 -3.54 -2.16 31.85
N VAL A 379 -2.62 -1.84 30.97
CA VAL A 379 -1.62 -0.80 31.24
C VAL A 379 -2.35 0.53 31.08
N ASP A 380 -2.32 1.38 32.11
CA ASP A 380 -2.81 2.74 31.98
C ASP A 380 -1.89 3.51 31.02
N LEU A 381 -2.41 3.80 29.85
CA LEU A 381 -1.67 4.51 28.81
C LEU A 381 -1.90 6.04 28.86
N GLN A 382 -2.73 6.54 29.80
CA GLN A 382 -3.11 7.95 29.86
C GLN A 382 -1.92 8.88 30.11
N ASP A 383 -0.89 8.38 30.82
CA ASP A 383 0.34 9.14 31.08
C ASP A 383 1.40 9.05 29.97
N LEU A 384 1.17 8.23 28.95
CA LEU A 384 2.11 8.12 27.85
C LEU A 384 1.92 9.27 26.84
N PRO A 385 3.02 9.96 26.43
CA PRO A 385 2.90 11.01 25.44
C PRO A 385 2.47 10.46 24.09
N VAL A 386 1.40 11.04 23.55
CA VAL A 386 0.96 10.74 22.17
C VAL A 386 2.04 11.20 21.21
N ARG A 387 2.49 10.32 20.32
CA ARG A 387 3.51 10.59 19.29
C ARG A 387 2.93 10.37 17.89
N PRO A 388 2.10 11.29 17.39
CA PRO A 388 1.56 11.20 16.04
C PRO A 388 2.69 11.28 15.02
N PRO A 389 2.53 10.70 13.83
CA PRO A 389 3.47 10.89 12.74
C PRO A 389 3.55 12.37 12.35
N VAL A 390 4.76 12.87 12.12
CA VAL A 390 5.04 14.25 11.76
C VAL A 390 5.95 14.34 10.53
N LEU A 391 5.98 15.50 9.88
CA LEU A 391 6.90 15.77 8.79
C LEU A 391 8.36 15.72 9.31
N CYS A 392 9.26 15.19 8.50
CA CYS A 392 10.67 15.02 8.86
C CYS A 392 11.39 16.36 9.12
N ALA A 393 12.51 16.32 9.86
CA ALA A 393 13.38 17.46 9.99
C ALA A 393 13.91 17.89 8.60
N GLY A 394 13.80 19.17 8.29
CA GLY A 394 14.18 19.70 6.98
C GLY A 394 13.20 19.38 5.84
N CYS A 395 12.03 18.83 6.12
CA CYS A 395 11.04 18.51 5.08
C CYS A 395 10.63 19.75 4.27
N PRO A 396 10.70 19.72 2.92
CA PRO A 396 10.30 20.85 2.08
C PRO A 396 8.81 21.18 2.19
N HIS A 397 7.97 20.20 2.50
CA HIS A 397 6.53 20.42 2.69
C HIS A 397 6.26 21.34 3.89
N SER A 398 7.05 21.25 4.98
CA SER A 398 6.94 22.14 6.14
C SER A 398 7.14 23.60 5.75
N ALA A 399 8.16 23.89 4.94
CA ALA A 399 8.44 25.24 4.45
C ALA A 399 7.33 25.74 3.51
N THR A 400 6.81 24.86 2.64
CA THR A 400 5.68 25.18 1.77
C THR A 400 4.44 25.56 2.57
N TYR A 401 4.04 24.76 3.55
CA TYR A 401 2.86 25.03 4.38
C TYR A 401 3.00 26.30 5.21
N PHE A 402 4.19 26.53 5.75
CA PHE A 402 4.45 27.78 6.46
C PHE A 402 4.30 29.00 5.53
N ALA A 403 4.83 28.94 4.31
CA ALA A 403 4.73 30.02 3.32
C ALA A 403 3.28 30.25 2.88
N VAL A 404 2.51 29.19 2.63
CA VAL A 404 1.10 29.25 2.24
C VAL A 404 0.25 29.83 3.37
N ASN A 405 0.41 29.35 4.61
CA ASN A 405 -0.29 29.87 5.77
C ASN A 405 0.00 31.35 6.01
N LYS A 406 1.25 31.78 5.77
CA LYS A 406 1.65 33.19 5.84
C LYS A 406 1.01 34.02 4.72
N ALA A 407 0.89 33.47 3.50
CA ALA A 407 0.29 34.15 2.35
C ALA A 407 -1.22 34.34 2.49
N THR A 408 -1.92 33.36 3.06
CA THR A 408 -3.39 33.31 3.15
C THR A 408 -3.94 33.77 4.50
N ASN A 409 -3.10 33.99 5.50
CA ASN A 409 -3.50 34.17 6.90
C ASN A 409 -4.47 33.04 7.36
N ARG A 410 -4.31 31.81 6.84
CA ARG A 410 -5.16 30.63 7.09
C ARG A 410 -6.64 30.81 6.71
N LYS A 411 -6.95 31.67 5.76
CA LYS A 411 -8.32 31.92 5.31
C LYS A 411 -8.70 31.15 4.04
N ALA A 412 -7.76 30.46 3.41
CA ALA A 412 -8.03 29.60 2.25
C ALA A 412 -8.58 28.25 2.69
N ILE A 413 -9.37 27.63 1.81
CA ILE A 413 -9.78 26.23 1.93
C ILE A 413 -8.68 25.35 1.31
N PHE A 414 -8.27 24.30 2.01
CA PHE A 414 -7.21 23.40 1.59
C PHE A 414 -7.78 22.04 1.18
N ALA A 415 -7.80 21.76 -0.12
CA ALA A 415 -8.03 20.41 -0.66
C ALA A 415 -6.70 19.67 -0.66
N SER A 416 -6.55 18.66 0.19
CA SER A 416 -5.32 17.86 0.32
C SER A 416 -5.42 16.54 -0.42
N ASP A 417 -4.31 15.84 -0.49
CA ASP A 417 -4.19 14.55 -1.16
C ASP A 417 -3.33 13.56 -0.36
N ILE A 418 -3.13 12.35 -0.88
CA ILE A 418 -2.44 11.25 -0.20
C ILE A 418 -0.94 11.29 -0.51
N GLY A 419 -0.12 11.39 0.54
CA GLY A 419 1.35 11.38 0.49
C GLY A 419 1.93 11.87 1.81
N CYS A 420 3.27 12.02 1.92
CA CYS A 420 3.90 12.58 3.12
C CYS A 420 3.30 13.93 3.53
N TYR A 421 2.90 14.72 2.56
CA TYR A 421 2.29 16.03 2.77
C TYR A 421 0.91 15.97 3.44
N THR A 422 0.21 14.82 3.46
CA THR A 422 -1.00 14.62 4.26
C THR A 422 -0.75 14.91 5.75
N LEU A 423 0.47 14.67 6.23
CA LEU A 423 0.87 14.97 7.61
C LEU A 423 0.78 16.47 7.97
N GLY A 424 0.64 17.34 6.98
CA GLY A 424 0.32 18.75 7.17
C GLY A 424 -1.10 19.01 7.74
N VAL A 425 -1.96 18.00 7.86
CA VAL A 425 -3.28 18.09 8.51
C VAL A 425 -3.16 18.50 9.97
N ALA A 426 -2.12 18.05 10.65
CA ALA A 426 -1.89 18.37 12.06
C ALA A 426 -1.45 19.83 12.27
N PRO A 427 -1.76 20.46 13.42
CA PRO A 427 -1.16 21.72 13.81
C PRO A 427 0.36 21.62 13.81
N PRO A 428 1.07 22.74 13.51
CA PRO A 428 0.58 24.09 13.31
C PRO A 428 0.15 24.39 11.87
N TYR A 429 0.31 23.46 10.95
CA TYR A 429 0.04 23.71 9.53
C TYR A 429 -1.46 23.72 9.24
N SER A 430 -2.20 22.73 9.72
CA SER A 430 -3.64 22.54 9.46
C SER A 430 -3.96 22.77 7.97
N ALA A 431 -3.17 22.11 7.11
CA ALA A 431 -3.17 22.31 5.67
C ALA A 431 -4.00 21.25 4.92
N ALA A 432 -5.09 20.80 5.54
CA ALA A 432 -6.06 19.90 4.95
C ALA A 432 -7.42 20.11 5.57
N ASP A 433 -8.39 20.58 4.78
CA ASP A 433 -9.80 20.70 5.15
C ASP A 433 -10.64 19.59 4.51
N LEU A 434 -10.21 19.09 3.34
CA LEU A 434 -10.87 17.99 2.64
C LEU A 434 -9.82 17.09 1.98
N LEU A 435 -9.96 15.77 2.22
CA LEU A 435 -9.17 14.72 1.60
C LEU A 435 -10.05 13.48 1.43
N VAL A 436 -10.11 12.91 0.23
CA VAL A 436 -10.96 11.75 -0.06
C VAL A 436 -10.10 10.54 -0.48
N CYS A 437 -9.43 10.63 -1.62
CA CYS A 437 -8.60 9.55 -2.16
C CYS A 437 -7.42 10.12 -2.95
N MET A 438 -6.51 9.26 -3.36
CA MET A 438 -5.32 9.66 -4.10
C MET A 438 -5.67 10.30 -5.44
N GLY A 439 -5.20 11.53 -5.67
CA GLY A 439 -5.50 12.35 -6.85
C GLY A 439 -6.74 13.22 -6.74
N SER A 440 -7.53 13.11 -5.67
CA SER A 440 -8.83 13.80 -5.55
C SER A 440 -8.72 15.30 -5.30
N SER A 441 -7.59 15.81 -4.83
CA SER A 441 -7.42 17.21 -4.44
C SER A 441 -7.76 18.19 -5.58
N VAL A 442 -7.39 17.86 -6.80
CA VAL A 442 -7.63 18.71 -7.98
C VAL A 442 -9.13 18.81 -8.31
N GLY A 443 -9.82 17.65 -8.31
CA GLY A 443 -11.26 17.59 -8.57
C GLY A 443 -12.07 18.28 -7.47
N THR A 444 -11.75 17.97 -6.20
CA THR A 444 -12.45 18.56 -5.04
C THR A 444 -12.21 20.07 -4.93
N ALA A 445 -11.00 20.55 -5.24
CA ALA A 445 -10.72 21.98 -5.30
C ALA A 445 -11.57 22.69 -6.35
N GLY A 446 -11.79 22.08 -7.53
CA GLY A 446 -12.69 22.60 -8.55
C GLY A 446 -14.12 22.76 -8.04
N GLY A 447 -14.65 21.74 -7.35
CA GLY A 447 -15.97 21.79 -6.72
C GLY A 447 -16.07 22.84 -5.62
N LEU A 448 -15.09 22.88 -4.70
CA LEU A 448 -15.03 23.86 -3.63
C LEU A 448 -14.97 25.30 -4.17
N ALA A 449 -14.13 25.55 -5.17
CA ALA A 449 -13.97 26.87 -5.77
C ALA A 449 -15.22 27.34 -6.56
N LYS A 450 -16.12 26.43 -6.92
CA LYS A 450 -17.35 26.76 -7.65
C LYS A 450 -18.45 27.27 -6.73
N VAL A 451 -18.44 26.88 -5.46
CA VAL A 451 -19.53 27.14 -4.50
C VAL A 451 -19.08 27.95 -3.28
N ASN A 452 -17.82 28.37 -3.22
CA ASN A 452 -17.27 29.18 -2.13
C ASN A 452 -16.57 30.43 -2.66
N ASP A 453 -16.68 31.53 -1.94
CA ASP A 453 -15.97 32.78 -2.21
C ASP A 453 -14.55 32.80 -1.64
N GLN A 454 -14.24 31.88 -0.73
CA GLN A 454 -12.92 31.76 -0.14
C GLN A 454 -11.89 31.26 -1.19
N PRO A 455 -10.63 31.71 -1.11
CA PRO A 455 -9.58 31.14 -1.93
C PRO A 455 -9.44 29.64 -1.69
N VAL A 456 -9.32 28.86 -2.75
CA VAL A 456 -9.10 27.42 -2.66
C VAL A 456 -7.69 27.06 -3.13
N ILE A 457 -7.00 26.24 -2.36
CA ILE A 457 -5.67 25.72 -2.68
C ILE A 457 -5.72 24.19 -2.64
N ALA A 458 -5.36 23.56 -3.74
CA ALA A 458 -5.15 22.11 -3.81
C ALA A 458 -3.66 21.80 -3.58
N PHE A 459 -3.38 20.81 -2.72
CA PHE A 459 -2.05 20.24 -2.56
C PHE A 459 -2.00 18.84 -3.16
N ILE A 460 -0.99 18.56 -3.97
CA ILE A 460 -0.77 17.25 -4.58
C ILE A 460 0.74 16.97 -4.66
N GLY A 461 1.17 15.76 -4.36
CA GLY A 461 2.57 15.35 -4.56
C GLY A 461 2.88 15.07 -6.03
N ASP A 462 4.15 15.04 -6.38
CA ASP A 462 4.65 14.74 -7.71
C ASP A 462 4.20 13.36 -8.23
N SER A 463 4.41 12.31 -7.46
CA SER A 463 3.93 10.96 -7.80
C SER A 463 2.40 10.92 -7.95
N THR A 464 1.67 11.52 -7.01
CA THR A 464 0.21 11.58 -7.03
C THR A 464 -0.33 12.40 -8.22
N PHE A 465 0.39 13.43 -8.63
CA PHE A 465 0.05 14.21 -9.82
C PHE A 465 0.07 13.35 -11.09
N PHE A 466 1.13 12.55 -11.27
CA PHE A 466 1.18 11.58 -12.37
C PHE A 466 0.14 10.48 -12.22
N HIS A 467 -0.11 10.00 -11.02
CA HIS A 467 -1.05 8.91 -10.74
C HIS A 467 -2.49 9.24 -11.19
N ALA A 468 -3.04 10.38 -10.76
CA ALA A 468 -4.43 10.73 -11.04
C ALA A 468 -4.72 12.24 -11.11
N GLY A 469 -3.73 13.12 -10.90
CA GLY A 469 -3.95 14.58 -10.91
C GLY A 469 -4.16 15.18 -12.30
N ILE A 470 -3.58 14.57 -13.34
CA ILE A 470 -3.58 15.10 -14.71
C ILE A 470 -5.00 15.23 -15.27
N PRO A 471 -5.87 14.20 -15.25
CA PRO A 471 -7.25 14.32 -15.73
C PRO A 471 -8.04 15.41 -14.99
N GLY A 472 -7.85 15.53 -13.66
CA GLY A 472 -8.46 16.58 -12.85
C GLY A 472 -8.02 17.98 -13.29
N LEU A 473 -6.72 18.16 -13.62
CA LEU A 473 -6.18 19.43 -14.10
C LEU A 473 -6.72 19.80 -15.48
N ILE A 474 -6.80 18.85 -16.42
CA ILE A 474 -7.41 19.04 -17.74
C ILE A 474 -8.86 19.50 -17.58
N ASN A 475 -9.64 18.81 -16.75
CA ASN A 475 -11.04 19.16 -16.49
C ASN A 475 -11.16 20.57 -15.89
N ALA A 476 -10.31 20.92 -14.92
CA ALA A 476 -10.32 22.23 -14.27
C ALA A 476 -9.99 23.37 -15.25
N VAL A 477 -9.02 23.17 -16.14
CA VAL A 477 -8.65 24.14 -17.20
C VAL A 477 -9.78 24.27 -18.21
N HIS A 478 -10.34 23.15 -18.69
CA HIS A 478 -11.42 23.11 -19.67
C HIS A 478 -12.66 23.88 -19.20
N HIS A 479 -13.03 23.71 -17.94
CA HIS A 479 -14.20 24.37 -17.36
C HIS A 479 -13.91 25.73 -16.69
N GLY A 480 -12.69 26.24 -16.81
CA GLY A 480 -12.31 27.55 -16.28
C GLY A 480 -12.44 27.68 -14.77
N HIS A 481 -12.13 26.62 -14.00
CA HIS A 481 -12.14 26.68 -12.55
C HIS A 481 -11.11 27.69 -12.03
N LYS A 482 -11.33 28.22 -10.83
CA LYS A 482 -10.48 29.25 -10.20
C LYS A 482 -9.94 28.74 -8.87
N PHE A 483 -8.75 28.16 -8.86
CA PHE A 483 -8.03 27.75 -7.63
C PHE A 483 -6.52 27.68 -7.90
N LEU A 484 -5.73 27.62 -6.82
CA LEU A 484 -4.31 27.37 -6.89
C LEU A 484 -4.03 25.88 -6.71
N LEU A 485 -3.33 25.25 -7.66
CA LEU A 485 -2.76 23.92 -7.52
C LEU A 485 -1.28 24.04 -7.10
N MET A 486 -0.95 23.49 -5.92
CA MET A 486 0.42 23.36 -5.42
C MET A 486 0.90 21.93 -5.66
N ILE A 487 1.81 21.74 -6.61
CA ILE A 487 2.47 20.44 -6.83
C ILE A 487 3.73 20.41 -5.96
N LEU A 488 3.74 19.50 -5.00
CA LEU A 488 4.81 19.33 -4.01
C LEU A 488 5.83 18.32 -4.55
N ASP A 489 6.79 18.82 -5.34
CA ASP A 489 7.76 18.01 -6.05
C ASP A 489 9.00 17.74 -5.19
N ASN A 490 9.05 16.57 -4.56
CA ASN A 490 10.16 16.10 -3.77
C ASN A 490 11.00 15.00 -4.46
N ARG A 491 10.76 14.75 -5.73
CA ARG A 491 11.47 13.82 -6.62
C ARG A 491 11.37 12.34 -6.24
N THR A 492 10.37 11.95 -5.41
CA THR A 492 10.26 10.56 -4.98
C THR A 492 8.89 10.24 -4.39
N THR A 493 8.45 9.00 -4.49
CA THR A 493 7.29 8.46 -3.75
C THR A 493 7.73 8.10 -2.33
N ALA A 494 7.90 9.14 -1.49
CA ALA A 494 8.59 9.01 -0.22
C ALA A 494 7.85 8.19 0.84
N MET A 495 6.51 8.29 0.91
CA MET A 495 5.71 7.70 2.00
C MET A 495 5.80 6.18 2.05
N THR A 496 5.98 5.52 0.92
CA THR A 496 5.98 4.06 0.79
C THR A 496 7.38 3.44 0.71
N GLY A 497 8.45 4.26 0.76
CA GLY A 497 9.83 3.77 0.75
C GLY A 497 10.75 4.42 -0.29
N HIS A 498 10.41 5.60 -0.78
CA HIS A 498 11.22 6.36 -1.75
C HIS A 498 11.30 5.71 -3.14
N GLN A 499 10.23 5.07 -3.59
CA GLN A 499 10.16 4.50 -4.93
C GLN A 499 10.23 5.59 -6.00
N PRO A 500 10.71 5.26 -7.21
CA PRO A 500 10.71 6.17 -8.34
C PRO A 500 9.28 6.43 -8.86
N HIS A 501 9.12 7.54 -9.59
CA HIS A 501 7.91 7.88 -10.33
C HIS A 501 8.30 8.54 -11.66
N PRO A 502 7.37 8.75 -12.63
CA PRO A 502 7.73 9.24 -13.96
C PRO A 502 8.53 10.55 -14.01
N GLY A 503 8.43 11.42 -13.01
CA GLY A 503 9.21 12.67 -12.92
C GLY A 503 10.59 12.52 -12.28
N SER A 504 11.00 11.32 -11.85
CA SER A 504 12.32 11.07 -11.23
C SER A 504 13.32 10.54 -12.25
N ASP A 505 14.61 10.82 -12.01
CA ASP A 505 15.73 10.31 -12.82
C ASP A 505 16.19 8.92 -12.36
N ARG A 506 15.53 8.35 -11.36
CA ARG A 506 15.84 7.07 -10.72
C ARG A 506 14.82 6.04 -11.17
N GLY A 507 15.28 4.83 -11.42
CA GLY A 507 14.43 3.70 -11.79
C GLY A 507 15.09 2.37 -11.49
N PRO A 508 14.37 1.24 -11.71
CA PRO A 508 14.94 -0.09 -11.61
C PRO A 508 16.12 -0.25 -12.54
N SER A 509 17.16 -0.94 -12.12
CA SER A 509 18.39 -1.15 -12.90
C SER A 509 18.21 -1.99 -14.18
N CYS A 510 17.03 -2.58 -14.36
CA CYS A 510 16.69 -3.40 -15.52
C CYS A 510 16.23 -2.63 -16.75
N CYS A 511 15.95 -1.33 -16.63
CA CYS A 511 15.23 -0.59 -17.66
C CYS A 511 15.85 0.79 -17.92
N ASP A 512 15.89 1.19 -19.21
CA ASP A 512 16.17 2.57 -19.58
C ASP A 512 14.94 3.41 -19.24
N ILE A 513 15.12 4.44 -18.42
CA ILE A 513 14.04 5.36 -18.03
C ILE A 513 14.27 6.75 -18.61
N THR A 514 13.17 7.44 -18.92
CA THR A 514 13.18 8.85 -19.31
C THR A 514 12.33 9.62 -18.32
N SER A 515 12.89 10.66 -17.72
CA SER A 515 12.16 11.52 -16.79
C SER A 515 11.15 12.39 -17.56
N VAL A 516 9.92 12.44 -17.06
CA VAL A 516 8.83 13.28 -17.62
C VAL A 516 8.77 14.60 -16.86
N SER A 517 8.86 15.73 -17.58
CA SER A 517 8.79 17.06 -16.98
C SER A 517 7.37 17.39 -16.51
N ILE A 518 7.21 17.67 -15.23
CA ILE A 518 5.94 18.13 -14.65
C ILE A 518 5.52 19.45 -15.32
N GLU A 519 6.46 20.37 -15.58
CA GLU A 519 6.21 21.65 -16.22
C GLU A 519 5.62 21.49 -17.62
N GLU A 520 6.18 20.58 -18.41
CA GLU A 520 5.70 20.34 -19.77
C GLU A 520 4.31 19.70 -19.74
N VAL A 521 4.05 18.77 -18.83
CA VAL A 521 2.72 18.17 -18.65
C VAL A 521 1.70 19.24 -18.24
N VAL A 522 2.02 20.08 -17.25
CA VAL A 522 1.14 21.17 -16.80
C VAL A 522 0.84 22.17 -17.91
N LYS A 523 1.85 22.55 -18.70
CA LYS A 523 1.66 23.41 -19.89
C LYS A 523 0.80 22.70 -20.95
N GLY A 524 1.06 21.41 -21.20
CA GLY A 524 0.28 20.59 -22.12
C GLY A 524 -1.20 20.47 -21.74
N CYS A 525 -1.53 20.49 -20.43
CA CYS A 525 -2.90 20.57 -19.93
C CYS A 525 -3.57 21.94 -20.19
N GLY A 526 -2.85 22.93 -20.73
CA GLY A 526 -3.37 24.25 -21.08
C GLY A 526 -3.29 25.32 -19.98
N VAL A 527 -2.57 25.05 -18.88
CA VAL A 527 -2.34 26.02 -17.81
C VAL A 527 -1.58 27.23 -18.32
N LYS A 528 -2.11 28.44 -18.07
CA LYS A 528 -1.51 29.71 -18.54
C LYS A 528 -0.62 30.38 -17.51
N TRP A 529 -0.81 30.09 -16.20
CA TRP A 529 -0.02 30.65 -15.13
C TRP A 529 0.66 29.50 -14.34
N LEU A 530 1.95 29.35 -14.56
CA LEU A 530 2.79 28.33 -13.95
C LEU A 530 4.05 29.00 -13.38
N LYS A 531 4.41 28.69 -12.15
CA LYS A 531 5.66 29.06 -11.52
C LYS A 531 6.30 27.86 -10.82
N VAL A 532 7.63 27.83 -10.81
CA VAL A 532 8.43 26.89 -10.03
C VAL A 532 9.12 27.69 -8.94
N VAL A 533 9.05 27.21 -7.71
CA VAL A 533 9.67 27.84 -6.53
C VAL A 533 10.47 26.81 -5.72
N ASP A 534 11.52 27.24 -5.08
CA ASP A 534 12.16 26.48 -4.01
C ASP A 534 11.45 26.81 -2.69
N PRO A 535 10.78 25.85 -2.04
CA PRO A 535 10.06 26.12 -0.78
C PRO A 535 10.98 26.54 0.37
N TYR A 536 12.29 26.28 0.28
CA TYR A 536 13.22 26.80 1.27
C TYR A 536 13.45 28.31 1.14
N ASP A 537 13.13 28.94 0.01
CA ASP A 537 12.95 30.39 -0.08
C ASP A 537 11.50 30.75 0.30
N ILE A 538 11.28 30.89 1.61
CA ILE A 538 9.97 31.16 2.20
C ILE A 538 9.38 32.47 1.70
N LYS A 539 10.23 33.50 1.48
CA LYS A 539 9.77 34.80 1.01
C LYS A 539 9.24 34.72 -0.41
N THR A 540 10.04 34.22 -1.35
CA THR A 540 9.64 34.06 -2.75
C THR A 540 8.42 33.16 -2.87
N THR A 541 8.38 32.05 -2.13
CA THR A 541 7.22 31.14 -2.12
C THR A 541 5.96 31.86 -1.62
N THR A 542 6.03 32.61 -0.51
CA THR A 542 4.88 33.37 0.02
C THR A 542 4.36 34.39 -0.99
N ASP A 543 5.26 35.15 -1.62
CA ASP A 543 4.89 36.19 -2.57
C ASP A 543 4.30 35.60 -3.88
N THR A 544 4.84 34.46 -4.33
CA THR A 544 4.32 33.72 -5.49
C THR A 544 2.91 33.17 -5.23
N VAL A 545 2.65 32.65 -4.03
CA VAL A 545 1.29 32.19 -3.64
C VAL A 545 0.29 33.35 -3.68
N LYS A 546 0.67 34.53 -3.15
CA LYS A 546 -0.19 35.73 -3.24
C LYS A 546 -0.50 36.09 -4.68
N GLN A 547 0.49 36.09 -5.58
CA GLN A 547 0.30 36.34 -7.01
C GLN A 547 -0.62 35.31 -7.67
N ALA A 548 -0.45 34.03 -7.31
CA ALA A 548 -1.30 32.95 -7.85
C ALA A 548 -2.77 33.14 -7.49
N LEU A 549 -3.05 33.56 -6.26
CA LEU A 549 -4.42 33.78 -5.76
C LEU A 549 -5.12 34.98 -6.40
N THR A 550 -4.41 35.88 -7.08
CA THR A 550 -5.03 36.96 -7.87
C THR A 550 -5.46 36.53 -9.26
N GLN A 551 -5.06 35.31 -9.69
CA GLN A 551 -5.41 34.82 -11.02
C GLN A 551 -6.91 34.44 -11.08
N ASN A 552 -7.58 34.78 -12.18
CA ASN A 552 -8.99 34.43 -12.39
C ASN A 552 -9.15 33.12 -13.17
N ARG A 553 -8.30 32.14 -12.89
CA ARG A 553 -8.25 30.82 -13.53
C ARG A 553 -7.43 29.86 -12.67
N VAL A 554 -7.38 28.59 -13.05
CA VAL A 554 -6.42 27.65 -12.45
C VAL A 554 -5.01 28.21 -12.60
N SER A 555 -4.31 28.32 -11.48
CA SER A 555 -2.89 28.65 -11.41
C SER A 555 -2.13 27.49 -10.80
N VAL A 556 -0.90 27.25 -11.22
CA VAL A 556 -0.07 26.14 -10.74
C VAL A 556 1.25 26.66 -10.20
N ILE A 557 1.60 26.21 -9.01
CA ILE A 557 2.94 26.39 -8.44
C ILE A 557 3.55 24.99 -8.23
N ILE A 558 4.73 24.77 -8.76
CA ILE A 558 5.55 23.59 -8.48
C ILE A 558 6.53 24.00 -7.37
N ALA A 559 6.31 23.51 -6.15
CA ALA A 559 7.21 23.68 -5.03
C ALA A 559 8.24 22.54 -5.06
N ARG A 560 9.39 22.82 -5.71
CA ARG A 560 10.40 21.79 -6.00
C ARG A 560 11.57 21.86 -5.03
N ARG A 561 11.74 20.79 -4.28
CA ARG A 561 12.92 20.54 -3.48
C ARG A 561 13.03 19.06 -3.15
N GLU A 562 14.18 18.46 -3.40
CA GLU A 562 14.41 17.04 -3.11
C GLU A 562 14.09 16.68 -1.66
N CYS A 563 13.57 15.46 -1.44
CA CYS A 563 13.28 14.93 -0.11
C CYS A 563 14.52 15.03 0.79
N ALA A 564 14.38 15.67 1.96
CA ALA A 564 15.49 15.91 2.88
C ALA A 564 16.18 14.61 3.34
N LEU A 565 15.47 13.50 3.42
CA LEU A 565 16.03 12.20 3.79
C LEU A 565 16.92 11.63 2.67
N ILE A 566 16.51 11.79 1.41
CA ILE A 566 17.33 11.39 0.25
C ILE A 566 18.55 12.28 0.17
N ALA A 567 18.37 13.60 0.20
CA ALA A 567 19.47 14.55 0.13
C ALA A 567 20.51 14.31 1.24
N LYS A 568 20.06 13.97 2.46
CA LYS A 568 20.96 13.62 3.57
C LYS A 568 21.73 12.32 3.30
N ARG A 569 21.07 11.29 2.75
CA ARG A 569 21.68 10.00 2.40
C ARG A 569 22.72 10.17 1.29
N ASP A 570 22.40 10.92 0.26
CA ASP A 570 23.27 11.10 -0.90
C ASP A 570 24.49 12.00 -0.59
N GLN A 571 24.44 12.75 0.51
CA GLN A 571 25.52 13.56 1.04
C GLN A 571 26.26 12.89 2.21
N GLU A 572 26.11 11.58 2.38
CA GLU A 572 26.76 10.82 3.44
C GLU A 572 28.28 10.98 3.38
N GLY A 573 28.86 11.56 4.47
CA GLY A 573 30.27 11.92 4.54
C GLY A 573 30.58 13.41 4.25
N ALA A 574 29.63 14.20 3.76
CA ALA A 574 29.79 15.65 3.64
C ALA A 574 29.53 16.37 4.99
N ILE A 575 30.32 17.36 5.29
CA ILE A 575 30.10 18.25 6.46
C ILE A 575 28.95 19.19 6.10
N LEU A 576 27.72 18.82 6.51
CA LEU A 576 26.57 19.70 6.36
C LEU A 576 26.68 20.87 7.38
N LYS A 577 26.56 22.08 6.91
CA LYS A 577 26.43 23.25 7.77
C LYS A 577 25.09 23.20 8.50
N LYS A 578 25.12 23.01 9.82
CA LYS A 578 23.94 22.90 10.68
C LYS A 578 23.43 24.27 11.08
N GLN A 579 22.24 24.32 11.63
CA GLN A 579 21.71 25.55 12.22
C GLN A 579 21.81 25.46 13.74
N TYR A 580 22.06 26.62 14.40
CA TYR A 580 22.00 26.74 15.86
C TYR A 580 21.22 27.99 16.27
N ILE A 581 20.77 28.04 17.51
CA ILE A 581 20.06 29.19 18.06
C ILE A 581 21.00 29.97 18.95
N ASP A 582 21.29 31.20 18.55
CA ASP A 582 22.04 32.15 19.35
C ASP A 582 21.17 32.63 20.52
N GLN A 583 21.52 32.22 21.74
CA GLN A 583 20.71 32.44 22.93
C GLN A 583 20.73 33.92 23.39
N GLU A 584 21.73 34.70 23.01
CA GLU A 584 21.79 36.12 23.33
C GLU A 584 20.78 36.92 22.49
N ILE A 585 20.57 36.50 21.24
CA ILE A 585 19.63 37.14 20.31
C ILE A 585 18.21 36.59 20.48
N CYS A 586 18.07 35.35 20.92
CA CYS A 586 16.78 34.66 21.02
C CYS A 586 15.86 35.32 22.06
N LYS A 587 14.73 35.87 21.60
CA LYS A 587 13.69 36.45 22.46
C LYS A 587 12.68 35.46 22.99
N LYS A 588 12.91 34.15 22.84
CA LYS A 588 12.05 33.04 23.33
C LYS A 588 10.62 33.14 22.83
N CYS A 589 10.40 33.72 21.64
CA CYS A 589 9.07 33.97 21.06
C CYS A 589 8.38 32.70 20.55
N ARG A 590 9.06 31.56 20.52
CA ARG A 590 8.59 30.23 20.12
C ARG A 590 8.07 30.11 18.67
N THR A 591 8.25 31.09 17.79
CA THR A 591 7.80 31.04 16.40
C THR A 591 8.36 29.81 15.65
N CYS A 592 9.63 29.45 15.90
CA CYS A 592 10.28 28.27 15.31
C CYS A 592 9.69 26.94 15.82
N VAL A 593 9.13 26.91 17.04
CA VAL A 593 8.51 25.73 17.64
C VAL A 593 7.02 25.67 17.33
N ASP A 594 6.28 26.77 17.57
CA ASP A 594 4.80 26.73 17.55
C ASP A 594 4.20 27.01 16.16
N LYS A 595 4.96 27.64 15.23
CA LYS A 595 4.47 27.96 13.88
C LYS A 595 5.18 27.21 12.76
N PHE A 596 6.49 26.94 12.92
CA PHE A 596 7.28 26.20 11.92
C PHE A 596 7.44 24.72 12.28
N GLN A 597 7.55 24.41 13.56
CA GLN A 597 7.56 23.05 14.13
C GLN A 597 8.51 22.07 13.42
N CYS A 598 9.75 22.47 13.16
CA CYS A 598 10.75 21.53 12.69
C CYS A 598 11.08 20.51 13.80
N PRO A 599 11.02 19.19 13.57
CA PRO A 599 11.32 18.20 14.62
C PRO A 599 12.73 18.26 15.20
N ALA A 600 13.68 18.88 14.49
CA ALA A 600 15.01 19.16 15.03
C ALA A 600 15.04 20.29 16.06
N ILE A 601 13.93 21.05 16.24
CA ILE A 601 13.86 22.18 17.17
C ILE A 601 13.03 21.77 18.39
N SER A 602 13.64 21.82 19.55
CA SER A 602 12.98 21.54 20.83
C SER A 602 12.91 22.78 21.72
N SER A 603 12.05 22.75 22.72
CA SER A 603 11.94 23.80 23.75
C SER A 603 11.90 23.11 25.11
N ILE A 604 13.01 23.20 25.85
CA ILE A 604 13.15 22.66 27.20
C ILE A 604 13.37 23.84 28.13
N ASP A 605 12.62 23.97 29.20
CA ASP A 605 12.69 25.04 30.18
C ASP A 605 12.66 26.46 29.54
N LYS A 606 11.82 26.63 28.52
CA LYS A 606 11.70 27.85 27.70
C LYS A 606 12.96 28.22 26.91
N VAL A 607 13.93 27.32 26.82
CA VAL A 607 15.12 27.47 25.97
C VAL A 607 14.90 26.68 24.69
N GLN A 608 15.01 27.35 23.54
CA GLN A 608 14.90 26.69 22.23
C GLN A 608 16.28 26.21 21.79
N THR A 609 16.37 24.96 21.38
CA THR A 609 17.60 24.33 20.89
C THR A 609 17.36 23.61 19.57
N ILE A 610 18.43 23.46 18.79
CA ILE A 610 18.41 22.63 17.57
C ILE A 610 19.30 21.40 17.82
N ASP A 611 18.73 20.22 17.60
CA ASP A 611 19.48 18.97 17.67
C ASP A 611 20.30 18.77 16.39
N ASP A 612 21.61 18.75 16.52
CA ASP A 612 22.56 18.63 15.42
C ASP A 612 22.43 17.30 14.67
N THR A 613 22.03 16.22 15.35
CA THR A 613 21.91 14.90 14.73
C THR A 613 20.70 14.82 13.80
N SER A 614 19.61 15.50 14.17
CA SER A 614 18.36 15.57 13.41
C SER A 614 18.37 16.69 12.35
N CYS A 615 19.13 17.76 12.57
CA CYS A 615 19.14 18.92 11.67
C CYS A 615 19.65 18.55 10.27
N ALA A 616 18.87 18.88 9.24
CA ALA A 616 19.22 18.66 7.82
C ALA A 616 20.00 19.85 7.19
N GLY A 617 20.29 20.91 7.93
CA GLY A 617 21.03 22.06 7.41
C GLY A 617 20.29 22.93 6.37
N CYS A 618 18.98 22.79 6.22
CA CYS A 618 18.19 23.41 5.14
C CYS A 618 18.04 24.95 5.24
N GLY A 619 18.31 25.56 6.39
CA GLY A 619 18.23 27.00 6.60
C GLY A 619 16.83 27.62 6.64
N ALA A 620 15.75 26.86 6.39
CA ALA A 620 14.39 27.40 6.38
C ALA A 620 13.99 28.04 7.72
N CYS A 621 14.38 27.44 8.84
CA CYS A 621 14.08 27.98 10.18
C CYS A 621 14.73 29.33 10.45
N ALA A 622 15.88 29.64 9.82
CA ALA A 622 16.52 30.93 9.94
C ALA A 622 15.66 32.07 9.35
N GLN A 623 14.96 31.80 8.25
CA GLN A 623 14.02 32.76 7.62
C GLN A 623 12.71 32.91 8.40
N VAL A 624 12.36 31.93 9.21
CA VAL A 624 11.18 31.99 10.09
C VAL A 624 11.42 32.81 11.34
N CYS A 625 12.66 32.89 11.81
CA CYS A 625 13.01 33.60 13.03
C CYS A 625 12.90 35.13 12.85
N PRO A 626 11.93 35.80 13.51
CA PRO A 626 11.76 37.26 13.35
C PRO A 626 12.92 38.07 13.90
N TYR A 627 13.71 37.48 14.81
CA TYR A 627 14.86 38.14 15.46
C TYR A 627 16.19 37.71 14.87
N LYS A 628 16.21 36.89 13.81
CA LYS A 628 17.44 36.37 13.18
C LYS A 628 18.38 35.65 14.17
N ALA A 629 17.82 35.06 15.21
CA ALA A 629 18.59 34.32 16.22
C ALA A 629 19.02 32.91 15.75
N ILE A 630 18.46 32.38 14.67
CA ILE A 630 18.89 31.11 14.10
C ILE A 630 19.94 31.37 13.04
N LYS A 631 21.10 30.77 13.23
CA LYS A 631 22.30 30.97 12.41
C LYS A 631 22.88 29.65 11.96
N GLU A 632 23.68 29.71 10.90
CA GLU A 632 24.45 28.59 10.38
C GLU A 632 25.72 28.38 11.21
N THR A 633 26.09 27.11 11.47
CA THR A 633 27.36 26.76 12.10
C THR A 633 28.53 27.12 11.18
N ARG A 634 29.63 27.57 11.77
CA ARG A 634 30.83 27.98 11.03
C ARG A 634 31.50 26.80 10.31
#